data_f9988768426851395a378419d5fad44c
#
_entry.id   f9988768426851395a378419d5fad44c
#
_cell.length_a   1.000
_cell.length_b   1.000
_cell.length_c   1.000
_cell.angle_alpha   90.00
_cell.angle_beta   90.00
_cell.angle_gamma   90.00
#
_symmetry.space_group_name_H-M   'P 1'
#
loop_
_entity.id
_entity.type
_entity.pdbx_description
1 polymer ?
#
loop_
_entity_poly.entity_id
_entity_poly.type
_entity_poly.pdbx_seq_one_letter_code
_entity_poly.pdbx_strand_id
1 'polypeptide(L)'
;MSLSSHHRITLSALLLCALAATPVLAEQGNAAILIDWRPYNELPSADRRGIAPYCPGGFVDPLRYDDSVDPLAPNSQSPLTFRFNESTIEGLNEARFSGQVSVSQNTFQAEANQILYRHQLGEGELSGEVVLRSLGLVVTGDQANLDLPSQSAQVSRAAFALHEQDVHGNASQLLRDGPNRVEAQQVVVTRCMPEDPDWSLRAARFEVDQETGIAKAWHARFHIRAVPVLYVPYVSFPIDDRRRSGFLSGTYGLGDGGLNELAVPYYFNLAPNYDDTLTLHYFSGLGLLARNEFRFLTPDHNGISDIDVQLTQEAETQNAEETAPRRYAIAHRQSGQLGDNTGYRFDTRWVSDIQYDQNFNSGGKTVNEQQLNLALRQRIPTGTLNLNGRFRTPVQDSTEAKFHRATLSGNTRIDDWSPSALAEWQFAKDSQVSAEDHQLRRLPELTLRYRPLGLPGEWTLNHRSTYSYFTRQLDTDRLFEAGASGQPELATNSHRYFMNTGLGHPLDVEWGYFRPELEALGLAYHQSNELDSDFGFANDGFDRSPAVANWRFTADSRVIAERPYMSRDGLVVHSVEPRLHYTYTPYVNQRRLPNLNTEAVDNDFALFTKERFTGLDRIGDMNRLSAALDTRLRDRESGNERWFLGISKGVKLSQERITEAMPDASDPNFQPEFSSTYLDARWSPQNTIQVNAAAQWAHRSWELEGYSADITFLPRDRRFVRFGLTRNEDRQSAGVSGYWTLRENLAFIGYANWARPVIDDNPSGDFQYTDLVYGLDYDSCCWNIRLVGYNSVIDEDAEADNTGLFPTRDDRGIRFEFTLKGLGGSAGNVEDMLISKVPGYRGRLFRYR
;
A
#
# COMPACT_ATOMS: atom_id res chain seq x y z
N MET A 1 -9.84 -35.49 -46.12
CA MET A 1 -11.13 -36.25 -46.16
C MET A 1 -11.79 -36.09 -44.82
N SER A 2 -12.78 -35.36 -44.87
CA SER A 2 -14.17 -35.38 -44.35
C SER A 2 -14.28 -35.22 -42.82
N LEU A 3 -14.78 -34.07 -42.35
CA LEU A 3 -16.20 -33.73 -42.07
C LEU A 3 -16.72 -34.46 -40.83
N SER A 4 -17.26 -33.95 -39.87
CA SER A 4 -18.24 -32.86 -39.56
C SER A 4 -18.60 -33.00 -38.09
N SER A 5 -19.18 -32.15 -37.32
CA SER A 5 -20.30 -31.24 -37.49
C SER A 5 -20.63 -30.55 -36.17
N HIS A 6 -20.91 -29.29 -36.26
CA HIS A 6 -21.94 -28.50 -35.56
C HIS A 6 -22.42 -28.88 -34.15
N HIS A 7 -22.18 -27.97 -33.20
CA HIS A 7 -23.30 -27.53 -32.35
C HIS A 7 -23.26 -26.02 -32.19
N ARG A 8 -23.94 -25.33 -33.09
CA ARG A 8 -24.46 -23.96 -32.84
C ARG A 8 -25.66 -24.12 -31.90
N ILE A 9 -25.54 -23.72 -30.67
CA ILE A 9 -26.71 -23.46 -29.83
C ILE A 9 -26.96 -21.95 -29.86
N THR A 10 -28.05 -21.65 -30.49
CA THR A 10 -28.65 -20.35 -30.77
C THR A 10 -28.96 -19.57 -29.51
N LEU A 11 -28.32 -18.42 -29.44
CA LEU A 11 -28.62 -17.29 -28.52
C LEU A 11 -29.84 -16.51 -29.06
N SER A 12 -31.01 -17.18 -29.23
CA SER A 12 -32.19 -16.55 -29.85
C SER A 12 -33.49 -16.74 -29.08
N ALA A 13 -33.44 -17.00 -27.76
CA ALA A 13 -34.67 -17.21 -26.97
C ALA A 13 -34.84 -16.26 -25.78
N LEU A 14 -34.05 -15.22 -25.65
CA LEU A 14 -34.16 -14.22 -24.55
C LEU A 14 -34.49 -12.79 -25.01
N LEU A 15 -34.85 -12.59 -26.25
CA LEU A 15 -35.12 -11.24 -26.81
C LEU A 15 -36.59 -10.98 -27.19
N LEU A 16 -37.58 -11.70 -26.66
CA LEU A 16 -39.00 -11.58 -27.08
C LEU A 16 -40.00 -11.43 -25.94
N CYS A 17 -39.62 -10.78 -24.83
CA CYS A 17 -40.58 -10.35 -23.75
C CYS A 17 -40.47 -8.91 -23.32
N ALA A 18 -39.97 -8.01 -24.18
CA ALA A 18 -39.82 -6.59 -23.84
C ALA A 18 -40.52 -5.62 -24.84
N LEU A 19 -41.75 -5.95 -25.25
CA LEU A 19 -42.51 -5.01 -26.09
C LEU A 19 -43.93 -4.93 -25.59
N ALA A 20 -44.16 -4.29 -24.44
CA ALA A 20 -45.41 -3.64 -24.04
C ALA A 20 -45.16 -2.78 -22.80
N ALA A 21 -44.51 -1.64 -22.97
CA ALA A 21 -44.56 -0.56 -21.99
C ALA A 21 -44.91 0.73 -22.69
N THR A 22 -46.10 1.19 -22.45
CA THR A 22 -46.65 2.49 -22.85
C THR A 22 -45.75 3.63 -22.35
N PRO A 23 -45.39 4.59 -23.20
CA PRO A 23 -44.69 5.80 -22.76
C PRO A 23 -45.70 6.80 -22.26
N VAL A 24 -45.93 6.90 -20.96
CA VAL A 24 -46.67 8.03 -20.41
C VAL A 24 -46.01 8.40 -19.08
N LEU A 25 -45.68 9.68 -18.97
CA LEU A 25 -45.22 10.43 -17.76
C LEU A 25 -43.75 10.86 -17.68
N ALA A 26 -43.01 11.00 -18.76
CA ALA A 26 -41.63 11.52 -18.69
C ALA A 26 -41.43 13.00 -18.99
N GLU A 27 -42.45 13.74 -19.47
CA GLU A 27 -42.20 15.08 -20.00
C GLU A 27 -42.49 16.27 -19.07
N GLN A 28 -43.26 16.10 -17.99
CA GLN A 28 -43.58 17.20 -17.06
C GLN A 28 -42.76 17.23 -15.75
N GLY A 29 -42.00 16.16 -15.44
CA GLY A 29 -41.22 16.09 -14.20
C GLY A 29 -39.86 16.80 -14.23
N ASN A 30 -39.28 17.01 -15.39
CA ASN A 30 -37.89 17.50 -15.50
C ASN A 30 -37.73 18.98 -15.17
N ALA A 31 -38.70 19.83 -15.49
CA ALA A 31 -38.61 21.26 -15.25
C ALA A 31 -38.61 21.62 -13.74
N ALA A 32 -39.32 20.85 -12.92
CA ALA A 32 -39.43 21.11 -11.49
C ALA A 32 -38.13 20.70 -10.72
N ILE A 33 -37.41 19.70 -11.21
CA ILE A 33 -36.13 19.25 -10.60
C ILE A 33 -35.04 20.31 -10.81
N LEU A 34 -35.12 21.11 -11.85
CA LEU A 34 -34.08 22.11 -12.21
C LEU A 34 -34.15 23.40 -11.35
N ILE A 35 -35.06 23.52 -10.41
CA ILE A 35 -35.28 24.77 -9.65
C ILE A 35 -33.98 25.22 -8.92
N ASP A 36 -33.25 24.32 -8.31
CA ASP A 36 -32.02 24.60 -7.58
C ASP A 36 -30.75 24.08 -8.32
N TRP A 37 -30.91 23.65 -9.57
CA TRP A 37 -29.77 23.28 -10.40
C TRP A 37 -29.07 24.51 -10.97
N ARG A 38 -27.74 24.54 -10.86
CA ARG A 38 -26.89 25.60 -11.42
C ARG A 38 -25.82 25.03 -12.34
N PRO A 39 -25.57 25.67 -13.49
CA PRO A 39 -24.43 25.36 -14.33
C PRO A 39 -23.11 25.47 -13.55
N TYR A 40 -22.09 24.65 -13.89
CA TYR A 40 -20.82 24.60 -13.19
C TYR A 40 -20.17 25.98 -12.98
N ASN A 41 -20.25 26.87 -13.98
CA ASN A 41 -19.67 28.20 -13.92
C ASN A 41 -20.39 29.13 -12.92
N GLU A 42 -21.66 28.84 -12.61
CA GLU A 42 -22.52 29.64 -11.72
C GLU A 42 -22.49 29.07 -10.27
N LEU A 43 -21.88 27.93 -10.06
CA LEU A 43 -21.78 27.35 -8.73
C LEU A 43 -20.94 28.22 -7.79
N PRO A 44 -21.35 28.37 -6.51
CA PRO A 44 -20.55 29.00 -5.48
C PRO A 44 -19.21 28.26 -5.32
N SER A 45 -18.14 28.97 -4.94
CA SER A 45 -16.81 28.42 -4.81
C SER A 45 -16.72 27.28 -3.78
N ALA A 46 -17.59 27.29 -2.77
CA ALA A 46 -17.69 26.24 -1.76
C ALA A 46 -18.22 24.92 -2.37
N ASP A 47 -19.30 24.99 -3.14
CA ASP A 47 -19.96 23.84 -3.74
C ASP A 47 -19.16 23.28 -4.93
N ARG A 48 -18.46 24.16 -5.66
CA ARG A 48 -17.60 23.77 -6.79
C ARG A 48 -16.45 22.83 -6.40
N ARG A 49 -15.97 22.87 -5.14
CA ARG A 49 -14.83 22.04 -4.69
C ARG A 49 -15.11 20.53 -4.72
N GLY A 50 -16.38 20.12 -4.60
CA GLY A 50 -16.78 18.72 -4.63
C GLY A 50 -17.15 18.19 -6.02
N ILE A 51 -17.30 19.07 -7.03
CA ILE A 51 -17.79 18.72 -8.36
C ILE A 51 -16.65 18.81 -9.37
N ALA A 52 -16.49 17.75 -10.17
CA ALA A 52 -15.45 17.73 -11.19
C ALA A 52 -15.70 18.76 -12.30
N PRO A 53 -14.66 19.42 -12.86
CA PRO A 53 -14.81 20.49 -13.85
C PRO A 53 -15.53 20.07 -15.14
N TYR A 54 -15.55 18.78 -15.47
CA TYR A 54 -16.26 18.24 -16.62
C TYR A 54 -17.75 17.97 -16.35
N CYS A 55 -18.20 18.12 -15.10
CA CYS A 55 -19.62 18.05 -14.77
C CYS A 55 -20.33 19.34 -15.17
N PRO A 56 -21.51 19.27 -15.80
CA PRO A 56 -22.18 20.46 -16.32
C PRO A 56 -22.72 21.35 -15.23
N GLY A 57 -22.96 20.87 -14.02
CA GLY A 57 -23.50 21.66 -12.91
C GLY A 57 -23.73 20.81 -11.66
N GLY A 58 -24.45 21.39 -10.71
CA GLY A 58 -24.85 20.75 -9.45
C GLY A 58 -25.99 21.46 -8.78
N PHE A 59 -26.55 20.87 -7.74
CA PHE A 59 -27.59 21.46 -6.93
C PHE A 59 -27.03 22.45 -5.91
N VAL A 60 -27.66 23.59 -5.73
CA VAL A 60 -27.27 24.62 -4.74
C VAL A 60 -28.46 24.85 -3.83
N ASP A 61 -28.27 24.62 -2.52
CA ASP A 61 -29.29 24.93 -1.52
C ASP A 61 -29.34 26.46 -1.25
N PRO A 62 -30.41 27.17 -1.65
CA PRO A 62 -30.48 28.59 -1.41
C PRO A 62 -30.58 28.96 0.08
N LEU A 63 -31.12 28.08 0.94
CA LEU A 63 -31.22 28.31 2.38
C LEU A 63 -29.86 28.34 3.07
N ARG A 64 -28.87 27.66 2.51
CA ARG A 64 -27.47 27.65 3.04
C ARG A 64 -26.77 29.04 2.89
N TYR A 65 -27.23 29.83 1.96
CA TYR A 65 -26.68 31.16 1.64
C TYR A 65 -27.59 32.32 2.10
N ASP A 66 -28.67 32.02 2.83
CA ASP A 66 -29.56 33.02 3.41
C ASP A 66 -29.12 33.35 4.84
N ASP A 67 -28.59 34.57 5.03
CA ASP A 67 -28.11 35.04 6.33
C ASP A 67 -29.20 35.11 7.41
N SER A 68 -30.45 35.01 7.06
CA SER A 68 -31.58 35.00 8.00
C SER A 68 -31.91 33.60 8.56
N VAL A 69 -31.29 32.55 8.01
CA VAL A 69 -31.49 31.16 8.42
C VAL A 69 -30.45 30.76 9.46
N ASP A 70 -30.90 30.35 10.63
CA ASP A 70 -30.04 29.75 11.67
C ASP A 70 -30.21 28.23 11.67
N PRO A 71 -29.24 27.46 11.13
CA PRO A 71 -29.36 26.00 11.06
C PRO A 71 -29.38 25.30 12.44
N LEU A 72 -28.97 26.00 13.52
CA LEU A 72 -28.95 25.46 14.86
C LEU A 72 -30.20 25.79 15.68
N ALA A 73 -31.01 26.78 15.24
CA ALA A 73 -32.20 27.16 15.93
C ALA A 73 -33.41 26.28 15.53
N PRO A 74 -34.20 25.79 16.50
CA PRO A 74 -35.42 25.02 16.19
C PRO A 74 -36.42 25.89 15.43
N ASN A 75 -37.04 25.36 14.37
CA ASN A 75 -38.08 26.08 13.61
C ASN A 75 -39.24 26.57 14.50
N SER A 76 -39.62 25.82 15.53
CA SER A 76 -40.68 26.15 16.46
C SER A 76 -40.44 27.45 17.27
N GLN A 77 -39.22 27.93 17.35
CA GLN A 77 -38.88 29.19 18.04
C GLN A 77 -38.85 30.40 17.11
N SER A 78 -38.93 30.17 15.80
CA SER A 78 -38.92 31.23 14.79
C SER A 78 -40.31 31.61 14.37
N PRO A 79 -40.61 32.89 14.06
CA PRO A 79 -41.94 33.33 13.64
C PRO A 79 -42.28 32.73 12.27
N LEU A 80 -43.54 32.32 12.12
CA LEU A 80 -44.10 31.92 10.82
C LEU A 80 -44.46 33.17 10.05
N THR A 81 -43.87 33.39 8.90
CA THR A 81 -44.04 34.57 8.06
C THR A 81 -44.78 34.19 6.79
N PHE A 82 -45.88 34.90 6.49
CA PHE A 82 -46.64 34.74 5.26
C PHE A 82 -46.45 35.94 4.35
N ARG A 83 -46.27 35.69 3.05
CA ARG A 83 -46.31 36.69 1.97
C ARG A 83 -47.34 36.21 0.95
N PHE A 84 -48.29 37.07 0.58
CA PHE A 84 -49.39 36.75 -0.33
C PHE A 84 -49.92 37.99 -1.01
N ASN A 85 -50.64 37.85 -2.13
CA ASN A 85 -51.32 38.94 -2.79
C ASN A 85 -52.75 39.17 -2.22
N GLU A 86 -53.49 38.12 -1.98
CA GLU A 86 -54.85 38.18 -1.45
C GLU A 86 -55.06 37.19 -0.31
N SER A 87 -55.84 37.57 0.68
CA SER A 87 -56.23 36.65 1.76
C SER A 87 -57.73 36.76 2.06
N THR A 88 -58.34 35.63 2.36
CA THR A 88 -59.71 35.56 2.85
C THR A 88 -59.68 34.75 4.18
N ILE A 89 -60.20 35.35 5.25
CA ILE A 89 -60.28 34.71 6.57
C ILE A 89 -61.75 34.32 6.83
N GLU A 90 -62.03 33.02 6.97
CA GLU A 90 -63.34 32.50 7.22
C GLU A 90 -63.49 32.04 8.68
N GLY A 91 -64.07 32.84 9.52
CA GLY A 91 -64.18 32.58 10.94
C GLY A 91 -62.83 32.70 11.69
N LEU A 92 -62.71 32.03 12.85
CA LEU A 92 -61.51 32.07 13.68
C LEU A 92 -60.52 30.96 13.32
N ASN A 93 -60.90 30.06 12.41
CA ASN A 93 -60.19 28.77 12.25
C ASN A 93 -59.54 28.56 10.88
N GLU A 94 -60.02 29.18 9.82
CA GLU A 94 -59.55 28.96 8.44
C GLU A 94 -59.07 30.29 7.80
N ALA A 95 -57.91 30.28 7.21
CA ALA A 95 -57.32 31.34 6.42
C ALA A 95 -56.96 30.81 5.06
N ARG A 96 -57.45 31.42 3.98
CA ARG A 96 -57.10 31.14 2.59
C ARG A 96 -56.27 32.27 2.04
N PHE A 97 -55.12 31.92 1.52
CA PHE A 97 -54.17 32.82 0.88
C PHE A 97 -54.11 32.48 -0.60
N SER A 98 -54.02 33.47 -1.46
CA SER A 98 -53.91 33.26 -2.90
C SER A 98 -52.96 34.29 -3.56
N GLY A 99 -52.47 33.93 -4.77
CA GLY A 99 -51.53 34.73 -5.57
C GLY A 99 -50.11 34.68 -5.09
N GLN A 100 -49.36 33.64 -5.53
CA GLN A 100 -47.95 33.45 -5.20
C GLN A 100 -47.66 33.51 -3.68
N VAL A 101 -48.28 32.61 -2.95
CA VAL A 101 -48.17 32.55 -1.49
C VAL A 101 -46.81 31.95 -1.10
N SER A 102 -46.09 32.62 -0.22
CA SER A 102 -44.87 32.11 0.37
C SER A 102 -44.99 32.11 1.89
N VAL A 103 -44.63 30.99 2.49
CA VAL A 103 -44.59 30.78 3.95
C VAL A 103 -43.15 30.41 4.34
N SER A 104 -42.59 31.11 5.31
CA SER A 104 -41.25 30.83 5.77
C SER A 104 -41.15 30.74 7.30
N GLN A 105 -40.36 29.81 7.81
CA GLN A 105 -40.06 29.63 9.22
C GLN A 105 -38.63 29.05 9.38
N ASN A 106 -37.66 29.93 9.62
CA ASN A 106 -36.23 29.52 9.72
C ASN A 106 -35.77 28.65 8.54
N THR A 107 -35.47 27.38 8.76
CA THR A 107 -34.99 26.42 7.74
C THR A 107 -36.07 25.83 6.85
N PHE A 108 -37.36 26.20 7.05
CA PHE A 108 -38.49 25.73 6.26
C PHE A 108 -39.07 26.83 5.41
N GLN A 109 -39.32 26.56 4.13
CA GLN A 109 -40.05 27.46 3.20
C GLN A 109 -41.07 26.64 2.40
N ALA A 110 -42.24 27.22 2.19
CA ALA A 110 -43.30 26.67 1.35
C ALA A 110 -43.86 27.75 0.41
N GLU A 111 -43.97 27.42 -0.87
CA GLU A 111 -44.56 28.32 -1.89
C GLU A 111 -45.66 27.56 -2.62
N ALA A 112 -46.75 28.26 -2.96
CA ALA A 112 -47.87 27.73 -3.73
C ALA A 112 -48.68 28.85 -4.35
N ASN A 113 -49.52 28.54 -5.34
CA ASN A 113 -50.50 29.52 -5.86
C ASN A 113 -51.61 29.81 -4.87
N GLN A 114 -52.02 28.81 -4.08
CA GLN A 114 -53.03 28.93 -3.02
C GLN A 114 -52.62 28.10 -1.80
N ILE A 115 -52.87 28.64 -0.61
CA ILE A 115 -52.69 27.94 0.68
C ILE A 115 -53.95 28.12 1.51
N LEU A 116 -54.58 27.01 1.93
CA LEU A 116 -55.61 26.95 2.95
C LEU A 116 -54.97 26.51 4.27
N TYR A 117 -55.00 27.36 5.27
CA TYR A 117 -54.44 27.07 6.60
C TYR A 117 -55.53 26.96 7.67
N ARG A 118 -55.59 25.85 8.38
CA ARG A 118 -56.54 25.60 9.50
C ARG A 118 -55.74 25.74 10.81
N HIS A 119 -55.91 26.93 11.41
CA HIS A 119 -55.08 27.32 12.56
C HIS A 119 -55.20 26.38 13.76
N GLN A 120 -56.43 25.95 14.14
CA GLN A 120 -56.64 25.10 15.31
C GLN A 120 -56.07 23.67 15.12
N LEU A 121 -56.06 23.15 13.93
CA LEU A 121 -55.55 21.83 13.58
C LEU A 121 -54.05 21.87 13.24
N GLY A 122 -53.53 23.04 12.89
CA GLY A 122 -52.15 23.17 12.38
C GLY A 122 -51.99 22.56 11.00
N GLU A 123 -53.06 22.44 10.22
CA GLU A 123 -53.06 21.81 8.89
C GLU A 123 -52.95 22.87 7.81
N GLY A 124 -52.19 22.56 6.74
CA GLY A 124 -52.05 23.39 5.53
C GLY A 124 -52.32 22.56 4.28
N GLU A 125 -53.21 23.03 3.42
CA GLU A 125 -53.43 22.49 2.07
C GLU A 125 -52.86 23.49 1.04
N LEU A 126 -51.85 23.05 0.27
CA LEU A 126 -51.17 23.84 -0.75
C LEU A 126 -51.58 23.32 -2.13
N SER A 127 -51.84 24.23 -3.05
CA SER A 127 -52.22 23.85 -4.41
C SER A 127 -51.67 24.82 -5.46
N GLY A 128 -51.26 24.21 -6.59
CA GLY A 128 -50.70 24.93 -7.75
C GLY A 128 -49.22 25.31 -7.54
N GLU A 129 -48.35 24.74 -8.33
CA GLU A 129 -46.90 24.99 -8.33
C GLU A 129 -46.26 24.96 -6.92
N VAL A 130 -46.56 23.90 -6.18
CA VAL A 130 -46.07 23.74 -4.80
C VAL A 130 -44.56 23.54 -4.79
N VAL A 131 -43.85 24.35 -3.98
CA VAL A 131 -42.43 24.19 -3.67
C VAL A 131 -42.25 24.16 -2.16
N LEU A 132 -41.70 23.08 -1.65
CA LEU A 132 -41.33 22.92 -0.23
C LEU A 132 -39.79 22.82 -0.12
N ARG A 133 -39.23 23.68 0.72
CA ARG A 133 -37.77 23.64 1.02
C ARG A 133 -37.52 23.39 2.49
N SER A 134 -36.56 22.59 2.74
CA SER A 134 -35.92 22.44 4.05
C SER A 134 -34.40 22.37 3.82
N LEU A 135 -33.57 22.67 4.81
CA LEU A 135 -32.13 22.64 4.66
C LEU A 135 -31.67 21.35 4.03
N GLY A 136 -30.99 21.41 2.87
CA GLY A 136 -30.50 20.26 2.12
C GLY A 136 -31.55 19.54 1.23
N LEU A 137 -32.83 19.99 1.19
CA LEU A 137 -33.90 19.31 0.46
C LEU A 137 -34.84 20.30 -0.21
N VAL A 138 -35.15 20.07 -1.46
CA VAL A 138 -36.29 20.71 -2.17
C VAL A 138 -37.25 19.62 -2.66
N VAL A 139 -38.56 19.88 -2.52
CA VAL A 139 -39.64 19.05 -3.07
C VAL A 139 -40.62 19.94 -3.80
N THR A 140 -40.97 19.58 -5.01
CA THR A 140 -42.01 20.27 -5.81
C THR A 140 -43.15 19.31 -6.09
N GLY A 141 -44.36 19.84 -6.34
CA GLY A 141 -45.51 19.02 -6.67
C GLY A 141 -46.72 19.87 -7.07
N ASP A 142 -47.84 19.21 -7.39
CA ASP A 142 -49.07 19.91 -7.76
C ASP A 142 -49.92 20.28 -6.54
N GLN A 143 -49.90 19.42 -5.55
CA GLN A 143 -50.65 19.59 -4.29
C GLN A 143 -49.81 19.03 -3.12
N ALA A 144 -49.90 19.73 -1.99
CA ALA A 144 -49.31 19.23 -0.74
C ALA A 144 -50.28 19.44 0.43
N ASN A 145 -50.38 18.41 1.28
CA ASN A 145 -51.03 18.46 2.57
C ASN A 145 -50.01 18.41 3.67
N LEU A 146 -49.99 19.39 4.54
CA LEU A 146 -49.04 19.54 5.63
C LEU A 146 -49.79 19.44 6.97
N ASP A 147 -49.28 18.65 7.90
CA ASP A 147 -49.70 18.65 9.30
C ASP A 147 -48.51 19.05 10.15
N LEU A 148 -48.50 20.29 10.63
CA LEU A 148 -47.42 20.87 11.39
C LEU A 148 -47.22 20.22 12.77
N PRO A 149 -48.26 19.91 13.53
CA PRO A 149 -48.16 19.19 14.81
C PRO A 149 -47.47 17.82 14.71
N SER A 150 -47.84 17.01 13.71
CA SER A 150 -47.24 15.69 13.50
C SER A 150 -45.95 15.74 12.64
N GLN A 151 -45.62 16.88 12.08
CA GLN A 151 -44.53 17.06 11.10
C GLN A 151 -44.65 16.11 9.89
N SER A 152 -45.91 15.83 9.50
CA SER A 152 -46.20 15.02 8.33
C SER A 152 -46.50 15.86 7.11
N ALA A 153 -46.18 15.33 5.93
CA ALA A 153 -46.44 16.01 4.65
C ALA A 153 -46.71 14.96 3.57
N GLN A 154 -47.71 15.25 2.73
CA GLN A 154 -48.04 14.42 1.58
C GLN A 154 -47.99 15.29 0.33
N VAL A 155 -47.15 14.92 -0.65
CA VAL A 155 -47.03 15.67 -1.92
C VAL A 155 -47.35 14.74 -3.08
N SER A 156 -48.27 15.19 -3.94
CA SER A 156 -48.69 14.47 -5.14
C SER A 156 -47.88 14.91 -6.37
N ARG A 157 -47.54 13.93 -7.23
CA ARG A 157 -46.65 14.12 -8.39
C ARG A 157 -45.40 14.91 -8.01
N ALA A 158 -44.73 14.38 -6.99
CA ALA A 158 -43.57 15.00 -6.39
C ALA A 158 -42.33 14.87 -7.27
N ALA A 159 -41.54 15.97 -7.38
CA ALA A 159 -40.15 15.90 -7.77
C ALA A 159 -39.28 16.42 -6.61
N PHE A 160 -38.11 15.86 -6.39
CA PHE A 160 -37.26 16.20 -5.24
C PHE A 160 -35.77 16.22 -5.60
N ALA A 161 -35.00 17.00 -4.84
CA ALA A 161 -33.55 16.99 -4.88
C ALA A 161 -32.98 17.11 -3.47
N LEU A 162 -32.02 16.24 -3.17
CA LEU A 162 -31.16 16.24 -1.98
C LEU A 162 -29.83 16.90 -2.37
N HIS A 163 -29.61 18.14 -1.90
CA HIS A 163 -28.49 18.97 -2.36
C HIS A 163 -27.11 18.41 -2.00
N GLU A 164 -26.94 17.97 -0.74
CA GLU A 164 -25.62 17.48 -0.29
C GLU A 164 -25.20 16.15 -0.93
N GLN A 165 -26.19 15.32 -1.27
CA GLN A 165 -25.96 14.01 -1.86
C GLN A 165 -25.99 14.04 -3.40
N ASP A 166 -26.34 15.18 -4.03
CA ASP A 166 -26.61 15.31 -5.46
C ASP A 166 -27.62 14.25 -5.98
N VAL A 167 -28.56 13.82 -5.12
CA VAL A 167 -29.57 12.81 -5.45
C VAL A 167 -30.87 13.53 -5.78
N HIS A 168 -31.49 13.19 -6.90
CA HIS A 168 -32.77 13.75 -7.28
C HIS A 168 -33.66 12.72 -7.95
N GLY A 169 -34.92 13.03 -8.05
CA GLY A 169 -35.85 12.09 -8.62
C GLY A 169 -37.28 12.60 -8.65
N ASN A 170 -38.20 11.73 -9.07
CA ASN A 170 -39.64 11.96 -9.03
C ASN A 170 -40.40 10.78 -8.44
N ALA A 171 -41.59 11.05 -7.95
CA ALA A 171 -42.48 10.05 -7.38
C ALA A 171 -43.94 10.42 -7.68
N SER A 172 -44.81 9.40 -7.86
CA SER A 172 -46.23 9.66 -8.00
C SER A 172 -46.83 10.28 -6.73
N GLN A 173 -46.30 9.90 -5.58
CA GLN A 173 -46.66 10.40 -4.27
C GLN A 173 -45.43 10.32 -3.34
N LEU A 174 -45.22 11.38 -2.58
CA LEU A 174 -44.20 11.43 -1.53
C LEU A 174 -44.89 11.72 -0.20
N LEU A 175 -44.71 10.85 0.77
CA LEU A 175 -45.27 10.95 2.10
C LEU A 175 -44.11 11.07 3.11
N ARG A 176 -44.15 12.13 3.90
CA ARG A 176 -43.32 12.26 5.10
C ARG A 176 -44.15 11.92 6.31
N ASP A 177 -43.76 10.94 7.10
CA ASP A 177 -44.45 10.52 8.33
C ASP A 177 -43.51 10.85 9.51
N GLY A 178 -43.76 11.98 10.14
CA GLY A 178 -42.92 12.53 11.18
C GLY A 178 -41.59 13.08 10.68
N PRO A 179 -40.64 13.37 11.59
CA PRO A 179 -39.38 14.03 11.23
C PRO A 179 -38.41 13.17 10.43
N ASN A 180 -38.47 11.84 10.58
CA ASN A 180 -37.38 10.95 10.16
C ASN A 180 -37.75 9.96 9.05
N ARG A 181 -39.02 9.81 8.70
CA ARG A 181 -39.48 8.80 7.73
C ARG A 181 -40.08 9.41 6.49
N VAL A 182 -39.58 8.97 5.33
CA VAL A 182 -40.09 9.38 4.01
C VAL A 182 -40.42 8.13 3.21
N GLU A 183 -41.63 8.09 2.63
CA GLU A 183 -42.07 7.04 1.73
C GLU A 183 -42.42 7.66 0.36
N ALA A 184 -41.95 7.02 -0.71
CA ALA A 184 -42.25 7.43 -2.08
C ALA A 184 -42.82 6.26 -2.89
N GLN A 185 -43.81 6.50 -3.70
CA GLN A 185 -44.45 5.53 -4.57
C GLN A 185 -44.11 5.79 -6.03
N GLN A 186 -43.90 4.72 -6.80
CA GLN A 186 -43.49 4.78 -8.22
C GLN A 186 -42.31 5.76 -8.43
N VAL A 187 -41.28 5.58 -7.66
CA VAL A 187 -40.14 6.50 -7.60
C VAL A 187 -39.10 6.20 -8.68
N VAL A 188 -38.53 7.26 -9.21
CA VAL A 188 -37.33 7.25 -10.04
C VAL A 188 -36.28 8.10 -9.34
N VAL A 189 -35.10 7.53 -9.07
CA VAL A 189 -34.01 8.20 -8.38
C VAL A 189 -32.75 8.08 -9.22
N THR A 190 -31.98 9.16 -9.29
CA THR A 190 -30.67 9.21 -9.94
C THR A 190 -29.77 10.22 -9.24
N ARG A 191 -28.48 10.11 -9.53
CA ARG A 191 -27.44 11.09 -9.19
C ARG A 191 -26.82 11.72 -10.43
N CYS A 192 -27.27 11.30 -11.60
CA CYS A 192 -26.79 11.82 -12.87
C CYS A 192 -27.46 13.16 -13.19
N MET A 193 -27.10 13.77 -14.29
CA MET A 193 -27.75 15.01 -14.74
C MET A 193 -29.29 14.87 -14.84
N PRO A 194 -30.05 15.91 -14.46
CA PRO A 194 -31.49 15.82 -14.48
C PRO A 194 -32.12 15.55 -15.85
N GLU A 195 -31.53 16.07 -16.93
CA GLU A 195 -32.10 15.98 -18.27
C GLU A 195 -31.87 14.66 -19.00
N ASP A 196 -30.69 14.05 -18.82
CA ASP A 196 -30.29 12.78 -19.48
C ASP A 196 -29.47 11.92 -18.53
N PRO A 197 -30.12 11.21 -17.60
CA PRO A 197 -29.42 10.40 -16.62
C PRO A 197 -28.83 9.14 -17.26
N ASP A 198 -27.51 8.94 -17.14
CA ASP A 198 -26.85 7.72 -17.57
C ASP A 198 -27.39 6.47 -16.87
N TRP A 199 -27.81 6.62 -15.59
CA TRP A 199 -28.46 5.56 -14.85
C TRP A 199 -29.61 6.08 -13.98
N SER A 200 -30.58 5.22 -13.72
CA SER A 200 -31.68 5.48 -12.77
C SER A 200 -32.10 4.20 -12.05
N LEU A 201 -32.48 4.38 -10.78
CA LEU A 201 -33.13 3.36 -9.99
C LEU A 201 -34.62 3.65 -9.97
N ARG A 202 -35.45 2.72 -10.47
CA ARG A 202 -36.93 2.82 -10.45
C ARG A 202 -37.46 1.78 -9.48
N ALA A 203 -38.33 2.21 -8.57
CA ALA A 203 -38.93 1.32 -7.59
C ALA A 203 -40.43 1.56 -7.47
N ALA A 204 -41.20 0.49 -7.20
CA ALA A 204 -42.61 0.60 -6.94
C ALA A 204 -42.88 1.34 -5.62
N ARG A 205 -42.08 1.07 -4.61
CA ARG A 205 -42.08 1.73 -3.30
C ARG A 205 -40.62 1.96 -2.85
N PHE A 206 -40.41 3.13 -2.26
CA PHE A 206 -39.15 3.52 -1.69
C PHE A 206 -39.37 4.13 -0.31
N GLU A 207 -38.66 3.67 0.69
CA GLU A 207 -38.77 4.12 2.08
C GLU A 207 -37.39 4.58 2.54
N VAL A 208 -37.34 5.76 3.12
CA VAL A 208 -36.15 6.34 3.73
C VAL A 208 -36.40 6.56 5.20
N ASP A 209 -35.58 5.99 6.04
CA ASP A 209 -35.56 6.19 7.47
C ASP A 209 -34.27 6.92 7.85
N GLN A 210 -34.37 8.22 8.16
CA GLN A 210 -33.23 9.06 8.52
C GLN A 210 -32.64 8.72 9.90
N GLU A 211 -33.46 8.19 10.82
CA GLU A 211 -33.00 7.77 12.14
C GLU A 211 -32.07 6.57 12.01
N THR A 212 -32.51 5.54 11.31
CA THR A 212 -31.67 4.41 10.99
C THR A 212 -30.71 4.68 9.84
N GLY A 213 -30.94 5.70 9.00
CA GLY A 213 -30.21 6.09 7.79
C GLY A 213 -30.20 4.99 6.73
N ILE A 214 -31.29 4.24 6.60
CA ILE A 214 -31.46 3.16 5.63
C ILE A 214 -32.55 3.56 4.63
N ALA A 215 -32.23 3.39 3.35
CA ALA A 215 -33.24 3.36 2.30
C ALA A 215 -33.59 1.91 1.94
N LYS A 216 -34.89 1.66 1.68
CA LYS A 216 -35.42 0.38 1.24
C LYS A 216 -36.20 0.59 -0.04
N ALA A 217 -35.98 -0.29 -1.02
CA ALA A 217 -36.71 -0.23 -2.29
C ALA A 217 -37.31 -1.59 -2.63
N TRP A 218 -38.58 -1.59 -3.05
CA TRP A 218 -39.30 -2.78 -3.48
C TRP A 218 -39.55 -2.74 -4.99
N HIS A 219 -39.37 -3.91 -5.62
CA HIS A 219 -39.46 -4.07 -7.08
C HIS A 219 -38.53 -3.11 -7.82
N ALA A 220 -37.29 -2.98 -7.30
CA ALA A 220 -36.30 -2.08 -7.82
C ALA A 220 -35.75 -2.56 -9.18
N ARG A 221 -35.71 -1.65 -10.15
CA ARG A 221 -35.13 -1.87 -11.48
C ARG A 221 -34.04 -0.85 -11.71
N PHE A 222 -32.84 -1.34 -11.92
CA PHE A 222 -31.72 -0.49 -12.30
C PHE A 222 -31.69 -0.34 -13.81
N HIS A 223 -31.70 0.89 -14.30
CA HIS A 223 -31.66 1.23 -15.71
C HIS A 223 -30.33 1.90 -16.05
N ILE A 224 -29.75 1.51 -17.17
CA ILE A 224 -28.71 2.29 -17.86
C ILE A 224 -29.40 2.97 -19.02
N ARG A 225 -29.53 4.30 -18.94
CA ARG A 225 -30.42 5.08 -19.81
C ARG A 225 -31.85 4.52 -19.82
N ALA A 226 -32.34 4.09 -20.97
CA ALA A 226 -33.67 3.52 -21.09
C ALA A 226 -33.75 2.01 -20.87
N VAL A 227 -32.61 1.30 -20.76
CA VAL A 227 -32.54 -0.17 -20.72
C VAL A 227 -32.53 -0.68 -19.27
N PRO A 228 -33.50 -1.50 -18.83
CA PRO A 228 -33.44 -2.18 -17.54
C PRO A 228 -32.38 -3.29 -17.59
N VAL A 229 -31.35 -3.18 -16.76
CA VAL A 229 -30.22 -4.13 -16.71
C VAL A 229 -30.25 -5.05 -15.50
N LEU A 230 -30.95 -4.64 -14.43
CA LEU A 230 -31.06 -5.43 -13.21
C LEU A 230 -32.43 -5.23 -12.56
N TYR A 231 -33.04 -6.35 -12.11
CA TYR A 231 -34.24 -6.33 -11.27
C TYR A 231 -33.97 -7.01 -9.94
N VAL A 232 -34.34 -6.33 -8.86
CA VAL A 232 -34.23 -6.85 -7.49
C VAL A 232 -35.58 -6.67 -6.80
N PRO A 233 -36.21 -7.75 -6.27
CA PRO A 233 -37.51 -7.66 -5.59
C PRO A 233 -37.49 -6.76 -4.36
N TYR A 234 -36.38 -6.80 -3.61
CA TYR A 234 -36.13 -5.97 -2.44
C TYR A 234 -34.65 -5.64 -2.32
N VAL A 235 -34.32 -4.39 -2.06
CA VAL A 235 -32.95 -3.95 -1.77
C VAL A 235 -32.98 -2.88 -0.68
N SER A 236 -31.99 -2.93 0.21
CA SER A 236 -31.74 -1.87 1.20
C SER A 236 -30.30 -1.38 1.07
N PHE A 237 -30.10 -0.08 1.23
CA PHE A 237 -28.79 0.55 1.15
C PHE A 237 -28.70 1.76 2.09
N PRO A 238 -27.48 2.14 2.52
CA PRO A 238 -27.28 3.32 3.36
C PRO A 238 -27.48 4.61 2.54
N ILE A 239 -28.02 5.62 3.21
CA ILE A 239 -28.21 6.97 2.66
C ILE A 239 -27.27 8.01 3.28
N ASP A 240 -26.46 7.57 4.23
CA ASP A 240 -25.50 8.38 4.97
C ASP A 240 -24.15 7.65 5.07
N ASP A 241 -23.12 8.32 5.60
CA ASP A 241 -21.78 7.79 5.75
C ASP A 241 -21.62 6.85 6.96
N ARG A 242 -22.70 6.55 7.68
CA ARG A 242 -22.68 5.60 8.79
C ARG A 242 -22.39 4.19 8.26
N ARG A 243 -21.48 3.50 8.92
CA ARG A 243 -21.11 2.12 8.56
C ARG A 243 -22.29 1.17 8.74
N ARG A 244 -22.53 0.32 7.73
CA ARG A 244 -23.67 -0.62 7.71
C ARG A 244 -23.31 -1.92 7.04
N SER A 245 -23.96 -2.99 7.48
CA SER A 245 -23.86 -4.29 6.83
C SER A 245 -24.52 -4.29 5.45
N GLY A 246 -23.85 -4.91 4.47
CA GLY A 246 -24.38 -5.02 3.11
C GLY A 246 -23.32 -5.51 2.11
N PHE A 247 -23.78 -5.80 0.89
CA PHE A 247 -22.90 -6.15 -0.21
C PHE A 247 -22.08 -4.92 -0.63
N LEU A 248 -20.78 -5.13 -0.81
CA LEU A 248 -19.91 -4.16 -1.45
C LEU A 248 -19.82 -4.46 -2.94
N SER A 249 -19.27 -3.50 -3.71
CA SER A 249 -19.06 -3.72 -5.14
C SER A 249 -18.09 -4.86 -5.37
N GLY A 250 -18.47 -5.79 -6.24
CA GLY A 250 -17.65 -6.94 -6.59
C GLY A 250 -16.62 -6.63 -7.67
N THR A 251 -15.64 -7.52 -7.83
CA THR A 251 -14.65 -7.48 -8.90
C THR A 251 -14.97 -8.57 -9.92
N TYR A 252 -14.79 -8.23 -11.20
CA TYR A 252 -15.01 -9.14 -12.31
C TYR A 252 -13.75 -9.18 -13.18
N GLY A 253 -13.25 -10.37 -13.47
CA GLY A 253 -12.15 -10.61 -14.37
C GLY A 253 -12.59 -11.50 -15.54
N LEU A 254 -12.14 -11.17 -16.76
CA LEU A 254 -12.36 -11.97 -17.96
C LEU A 254 -11.01 -12.44 -18.49
N GLY A 255 -10.91 -13.70 -18.83
CA GLY A 255 -9.76 -14.33 -19.47
C GLY A 255 -10.16 -15.03 -20.78
N ASP A 256 -9.24 -15.79 -21.36
CA ASP A 256 -9.42 -16.47 -22.66
C ASP A 256 -10.63 -17.42 -22.73
N GLY A 257 -11.04 -17.99 -21.58
CA GLY A 257 -12.19 -18.91 -21.45
C GLY A 257 -13.50 -18.27 -21.01
N GLY A 258 -13.59 -16.96 -20.84
CA GLY A 258 -14.77 -16.26 -20.33
C GLY A 258 -14.56 -15.64 -18.93
N LEU A 259 -15.43 -15.92 -17.96
CA LEU A 259 -15.30 -15.41 -16.59
C LEU A 259 -14.10 -16.06 -15.90
N ASN A 260 -13.04 -15.27 -15.66
CA ASN A 260 -11.80 -15.74 -15.03
C ASN A 260 -11.79 -15.52 -13.51
N GLU A 261 -12.45 -14.47 -13.07
CA GLU A 261 -12.46 -14.07 -11.66
C GLU A 261 -13.78 -13.38 -11.30
N LEU A 262 -14.35 -13.72 -10.15
CA LEU A 262 -15.54 -13.08 -9.59
C LEU A 262 -15.39 -12.98 -8.08
N ALA A 263 -15.32 -11.78 -7.54
CA ALA A 263 -15.31 -11.55 -6.09
C ALA A 263 -16.59 -10.84 -5.67
N VAL A 264 -17.28 -11.36 -4.65
CA VAL A 264 -18.49 -10.78 -4.08
C VAL A 264 -18.28 -10.57 -2.57
N PRO A 265 -17.91 -9.36 -2.14
CA PRO A 265 -17.72 -9.04 -0.73
C PRO A 265 -19.04 -8.66 -0.05
N TYR A 266 -19.22 -9.14 1.18
CA TYR A 266 -20.28 -8.72 2.10
C TYR A 266 -19.67 -8.17 3.38
N TYR A 267 -19.99 -6.95 3.71
CA TYR A 267 -19.52 -6.25 4.90
C TYR A 267 -20.50 -6.41 6.06
N PHE A 268 -20.01 -6.77 7.24
CA PHE A 268 -20.75 -6.87 8.49
C PHE A 268 -20.34 -5.73 9.43
N ASN A 269 -21.23 -4.79 9.66
CA ASN A 269 -21.07 -3.78 10.71
C ASN A 269 -21.52 -4.36 12.05
N LEU A 270 -20.63 -5.08 12.73
CA LEU A 270 -20.94 -5.80 13.95
C LEU A 270 -21.09 -4.87 15.15
N ALA A 271 -20.19 -3.87 15.27
CA ALA A 271 -20.23 -2.83 16.29
C ALA A 271 -19.48 -1.57 15.83
N PRO A 272 -19.61 -0.44 16.56
CA PRO A 272 -18.87 0.78 16.19
C PRO A 272 -17.35 0.62 16.12
N ASN A 273 -16.81 -0.33 16.84
CA ASN A 273 -15.39 -0.55 17.04
C ASN A 273 -14.86 -1.87 16.48
N TYR A 274 -15.71 -2.70 15.87
CA TYR A 274 -15.26 -3.88 15.13
C TYR A 274 -16.23 -4.22 13.98
N ASP A 275 -15.67 -4.73 12.91
CA ASP A 275 -16.37 -5.13 11.70
C ASP A 275 -15.72 -6.34 11.05
N ASP A 276 -16.42 -6.88 10.08
CA ASP A 276 -16.00 -8.06 9.34
C ASP A 276 -16.40 -7.94 7.87
N THR A 277 -15.57 -8.48 6.99
CA THR A 277 -15.87 -8.55 5.56
C THR A 277 -15.61 -9.96 5.06
N LEU A 278 -16.67 -10.63 4.62
CA LEU A 278 -16.57 -11.93 3.98
C LEU A 278 -16.68 -11.77 2.46
N THR A 279 -15.65 -12.19 1.75
CA THR A 279 -15.62 -12.19 0.28
C THR A 279 -15.64 -13.62 -0.25
N LEU A 280 -16.64 -13.94 -1.04
CA LEU A 280 -16.62 -15.15 -1.85
C LEU A 280 -15.95 -14.84 -3.19
N HIS A 281 -14.82 -15.50 -3.45
CA HIS A 281 -13.96 -15.21 -4.58
C HIS A 281 -13.79 -16.46 -5.43
N TYR A 282 -14.38 -16.46 -6.62
CA TYR A 282 -14.24 -17.53 -7.61
C TYR A 282 -13.08 -17.22 -8.54
N PHE A 283 -12.25 -18.21 -8.77
CA PHE A 283 -11.16 -18.19 -9.74
C PHE A 283 -11.32 -19.38 -10.71
N SER A 284 -11.33 -19.10 -12.00
CA SER A 284 -11.34 -20.16 -13.02
C SER A 284 -10.08 -21.02 -12.91
N GLY A 285 -10.25 -22.33 -12.93
CA GLY A 285 -9.18 -23.31 -12.78
C GLY A 285 -8.69 -23.53 -11.34
N LEU A 286 -9.06 -22.67 -10.37
CA LEU A 286 -8.68 -22.82 -8.96
C LEU A 286 -9.89 -23.08 -8.04
N GLY A 287 -11.11 -22.67 -8.45
CA GLY A 287 -12.33 -22.85 -7.67
C GLY A 287 -12.70 -21.66 -6.79
N LEU A 288 -13.44 -21.95 -5.73
CA LEU A 288 -14.01 -20.94 -4.83
C LEU A 288 -13.18 -20.76 -3.57
N LEU A 289 -12.80 -19.52 -3.28
CA LEU A 289 -12.08 -19.08 -2.09
C LEU A 289 -13.02 -18.23 -1.21
N ALA A 290 -13.11 -18.50 0.09
CA ALA A 290 -13.69 -17.62 1.07
C ALA A 290 -12.57 -16.80 1.72
N ARG A 291 -12.67 -15.47 1.63
CA ARG A 291 -11.78 -14.51 2.31
C ARG A 291 -12.54 -13.81 3.40
N ASN A 292 -12.00 -13.78 4.59
CA ASN A 292 -12.57 -13.08 5.72
C ASN A 292 -11.57 -12.07 6.26
N GLU A 293 -11.98 -10.80 6.35
CA GLU A 293 -11.23 -9.72 6.96
C GLU A 293 -11.98 -9.22 8.20
N PHE A 294 -11.47 -9.51 9.38
CA PHE A 294 -11.99 -9.02 10.66
C PHE A 294 -11.11 -7.89 11.19
N ARG A 295 -11.72 -6.72 11.51
CA ARG A 295 -11.03 -5.55 12.05
C ARG A 295 -11.63 -5.15 13.39
N PHE A 296 -10.78 -4.71 14.31
CA PHE A 296 -11.21 -4.17 15.58
C PHE A 296 -10.37 -2.96 16.01
N LEU A 297 -11.01 -2.06 16.77
CA LEU A 297 -10.42 -0.86 17.35
C LEU A 297 -10.99 -0.65 18.75
N THR A 298 -10.15 -0.71 19.76
CA THR A 298 -10.48 -0.38 21.15
C THR A 298 -9.64 0.84 21.57
N PRO A 299 -9.89 1.45 22.74
CA PRO A 299 -9.04 2.57 23.19
C PRO A 299 -7.55 2.23 23.22
N ASP A 300 -7.22 0.99 23.56
CA ASP A 300 -5.83 0.57 23.77
C ASP A 300 -5.28 -0.34 22.66
N HIS A 301 -6.14 -0.94 21.81
CA HIS A 301 -5.74 -1.96 20.83
C HIS A 301 -6.42 -1.76 19.48
N ASN A 302 -5.69 -2.02 18.42
CA ASN A 302 -6.25 -2.17 17.08
C ASN A 302 -5.67 -3.41 16.40
N GLY A 303 -6.44 -4.00 15.50
CA GLY A 303 -5.97 -5.15 14.76
C GLY A 303 -6.82 -5.48 13.55
N ILE A 304 -6.23 -6.30 12.69
CA ILE A 304 -6.83 -6.87 11.50
C ILE A 304 -6.43 -8.34 11.39
N SER A 305 -7.39 -9.18 11.10
CA SER A 305 -7.21 -10.62 10.87
C SER A 305 -7.76 -10.97 9.50
N ASP A 306 -6.92 -11.52 8.65
CA ASP A 306 -7.28 -12.01 7.31
C ASP A 306 -7.21 -13.54 7.34
N ILE A 307 -8.29 -14.20 6.97
CA ILE A 307 -8.38 -15.67 6.90
C ILE A 307 -8.96 -16.04 5.54
N ASP A 308 -8.16 -16.70 4.75
CA ASP A 308 -8.55 -17.23 3.44
C ASP A 308 -8.66 -18.74 3.50
N VAL A 309 -9.72 -19.32 2.96
CA VAL A 309 -9.92 -20.77 2.89
C VAL A 309 -10.50 -21.13 1.52
N GLN A 310 -9.83 -22.01 0.80
CA GLN A 310 -10.35 -22.58 -0.44
C GLN A 310 -11.48 -23.57 -0.12
N LEU A 311 -12.67 -23.29 -0.64
CA LEU A 311 -13.87 -24.10 -0.39
C LEU A 311 -14.04 -25.23 -1.39
N THR A 312 -13.77 -24.95 -2.66
CA THR A 312 -13.83 -25.93 -3.76
C THR A 312 -12.56 -25.83 -4.60
N GLN A 313 -12.16 -26.97 -5.16
CA GLN A 313 -11.07 -27.06 -6.14
C GLN A 313 -11.68 -27.47 -7.47
N GLU A 314 -11.33 -26.79 -8.54
CA GLU A 314 -11.57 -27.28 -9.89
C GLU A 314 -10.41 -28.21 -10.22
N ALA A 315 -10.66 -29.53 -10.19
CA ALA A 315 -9.65 -30.54 -10.42
C ALA A 315 -9.33 -30.65 -11.91
N GLU A 316 -8.22 -30.09 -12.35
CA GLU A 316 -7.44 -30.61 -13.47
C GLU A 316 -6.06 -31.05 -12.95
N THR A 317 -6.04 -32.03 -12.06
CA THR A 317 -4.81 -32.77 -11.81
C THR A 317 -4.71 -33.89 -12.83
N GLN A 318 -3.60 -33.92 -13.56
CA GLN A 318 -3.30 -35.01 -14.52
C GLN A 318 -3.20 -36.41 -13.87
N ASN A 319 -3.29 -36.49 -12.54
CA ASN A 319 -3.29 -37.71 -11.75
C ASN A 319 -4.52 -37.71 -10.82
N ALA A 320 -5.59 -38.39 -11.26
CA ALA A 320 -6.89 -38.41 -10.61
C ALA A 320 -6.94 -39.20 -9.26
N GLU A 321 -5.81 -39.60 -8.68
CA GLU A 321 -5.79 -40.41 -7.46
C GLU A 321 -5.43 -39.65 -6.17
N GLU A 322 -4.90 -38.41 -6.25
CA GLU A 322 -4.61 -37.60 -5.06
C GLU A 322 -5.47 -36.32 -5.04
N THR A 323 -6.35 -36.24 -4.05
CA THR A 323 -7.08 -35.00 -3.74
C THR A 323 -6.05 -34.00 -3.20
N ALA A 324 -5.78 -32.95 -3.96
CA ALA A 324 -4.90 -31.87 -3.49
C ALA A 324 -5.38 -31.31 -2.14
N PRO A 325 -4.50 -30.99 -1.20
CA PRO A 325 -4.89 -30.45 0.09
C PRO A 325 -5.58 -29.09 -0.07
N ARG A 326 -6.53 -28.77 0.82
CA ARG A 326 -7.19 -27.46 0.82
C ARG A 326 -6.18 -26.36 1.10
N ARG A 327 -6.24 -25.31 0.32
CA ARG A 327 -5.34 -24.17 0.43
C ARG A 327 -5.91 -23.12 1.38
N TYR A 328 -5.04 -22.47 2.14
CA TYR A 328 -5.43 -21.43 3.09
C TYR A 328 -4.31 -20.40 3.29
N ALA A 329 -4.70 -19.19 3.73
CA ALA A 329 -3.79 -18.22 4.29
C ALA A 329 -4.38 -17.61 5.55
N ILE A 330 -3.54 -17.31 6.53
CA ILE A 330 -3.90 -16.64 7.76
C ILE A 330 -2.91 -15.51 7.98
N ALA A 331 -3.40 -14.28 8.10
CA ALA A 331 -2.59 -13.14 8.49
C ALA A 331 -3.27 -12.41 9.66
N HIS A 332 -2.49 -12.00 10.65
CA HIS A 332 -3.00 -11.19 11.75
C HIS A 332 -2.00 -10.12 12.11
N ARG A 333 -2.47 -8.88 12.18
CA ARG A 333 -1.71 -7.72 12.65
C ARG A 333 -2.45 -7.05 13.77
N GLN A 334 -1.76 -6.85 14.87
CA GLN A 334 -2.31 -6.17 16.03
C GLN A 334 -1.26 -5.25 16.65
N SER A 335 -1.68 -4.09 17.12
CA SER A 335 -0.86 -3.19 17.91
C SER A 335 -1.69 -2.54 19.01
N GLY A 336 -1.01 -2.13 20.08
CA GLY A 336 -1.70 -1.51 21.20
C GLY A 336 -0.80 -1.19 22.37
N GLN A 337 -1.46 -0.88 23.49
CA GLN A 337 -0.84 -0.60 24.77
C GLN A 337 -1.25 -1.67 25.80
N LEU A 338 -0.29 -2.17 26.56
CA LEU A 338 -0.49 -3.02 27.73
C LEU A 338 -0.23 -2.17 28.99
N GLY A 339 -1.28 -1.46 29.43
CA GLY A 339 -1.17 -0.43 30.45
C GLY A 339 -0.45 0.83 29.97
N ASP A 340 -0.05 1.73 30.88
CA ASP A 340 0.38 3.08 30.55
C ASP A 340 1.76 3.17 29.88
N ASN A 341 2.61 2.16 30.07
CA ASN A 341 4.02 2.23 29.73
C ASN A 341 4.49 1.21 28.70
N THR A 342 3.65 0.27 28.28
CA THR A 342 4.06 -0.84 27.41
C THR A 342 3.26 -0.84 26.10
N GLY A 343 3.91 -0.48 25.00
CA GLY A 343 3.36 -0.68 23.65
C GLY A 343 3.76 -2.03 23.07
N TYR A 344 2.89 -2.63 22.29
CA TYR A 344 3.21 -3.86 21.57
C TYR A 344 2.75 -3.80 20.10
N ARG A 345 3.41 -4.63 19.29
CA ARG A 345 3.00 -4.96 17.93
C ARG A 345 3.17 -6.45 17.71
N PHE A 346 2.13 -7.07 17.19
CA PHE A 346 2.11 -8.46 16.76
C PHE A 346 1.77 -8.53 15.27
N ASP A 347 2.51 -9.31 14.51
CA ASP A 347 2.29 -9.53 13.09
C ASP A 347 2.62 -10.97 12.75
N THR A 348 1.70 -11.67 12.08
CA THR A 348 1.92 -13.04 11.64
C THR A 348 1.29 -13.29 10.29
N ARG A 349 1.90 -14.16 9.48
CA ARG A 349 1.40 -14.63 8.20
C ARG A 349 1.77 -16.09 7.99
N TRP A 350 0.77 -16.89 7.64
CA TRP A 350 0.87 -18.32 7.37
C TRP A 350 0.15 -18.64 6.07
N VAL A 351 0.75 -19.45 5.21
CA VAL A 351 0.17 -19.92 3.96
C VAL A 351 0.29 -21.43 3.87
N SER A 352 -0.60 -22.06 3.12
CA SER A 352 -0.61 -23.51 2.94
C SER A 352 0.55 -24.00 2.08
N ASP A 353 0.96 -23.24 1.09
CA ASP A 353 1.93 -23.60 0.06
C ASP A 353 2.68 -22.38 -0.47
N ILE A 354 3.82 -22.60 -1.12
CA ILE A 354 4.69 -21.53 -1.64
C ILE A 354 4.03 -20.71 -2.75
N GLN A 355 3.10 -21.29 -3.51
CA GLN A 355 2.44 -20.67 -4.66
C GLN A 355 1.13 -19.97 -4.28
N TYR A 356 0.72 -20.01 -3.00
CA TYR A 356 -0.55 -19.43 -2.56
C TYR A 356 -0.74 -17.99 -3.03
N ASP A 357 0.25 -17.14 -2.77
CA ASP A 357 0.17 -15.72 -3.12
C ASP A 357 0.22 -15.47 -4.62
N GLN A 358 0.96 -16.26 -5.37
CA GLN A 358 0.99 -16.16 -6.83
C GLN A 358 -0.39 -16.45 -7.43
N ASN A 359 -1.08 -17.45 -6.89
CA ASN A 359 -2.34 -17.91 -7.46
C ASN A 359 -3.55 -17.07 -7.03
N PHE A 360 -3.58 -16.60 -5.78
CA PHE A 360 -4.77 -15.94 -5.24
C PHE A 360 -4.62 -14.43 -5.04
N ASN A 361 -3.41 -13.88 -5.11
CA ASN A 361 -3.15 -12.46 -4.93
C ASN A 361 -2.49 -11.86 -6.18
N SER A 362 -3.06 -10.77 -6.68
CA SER A 362 -2.50 -10.09 -7.86
C SER A 362 -1.09 -9.56 -7.59
N GLY A 363 -0.13 -9.99 -8.39
CA GLY A 363 1.27 -9.63 -8.21
C GLY A 363 1.93 -10.29 -6.99
N GLY A 364 1.31 -11.35 -6.47
CA GLY A 364 1.88 -12.16 -5.40
C GLY A 364 3.19 -12.82 -5.82
N LYS A 365 4.10 -12.98 -4.85
CA LYS A 365 5.37 -13.69 -5.01
C LYS A 365 5.31 -15.01 -4.27
N THR A 366 6.21 -15.91 -4.61
CA THR A 366 6.46 -17.13 -3.85
C THR A 366 6.74 -16.80 -2.38
N VAL A 367 6.15 -17.54 -1.47
CA VAL A 367 6.33 -17.38 -0.02
C VAL A 367 7.03 -18.62 0.52
N ASN A 368 8.33 -18.56 0.70
CA ASN A 368 9.13 -19.69 1.18
C ASN A 368 9.09 -19.88 2.70
N GLU A 369 8.80 -18.81 3.46
CA GLU A 369 8.79 -18.83 4.93
C GLU A 369 7.51 -18.20 5.50
N GLN A 370 6.90 -18.88 6.43
CA GLN A 370 5.87 -18.35 7.32
C GLN A 370 6.51 -17.48 8.39
N GLN A 371 5.80 -16.46 8.88
CA GLN A 371 6.37 -15.51 9.83
C GLN A 371 5.47 -15.18 11.01
N LEU A 372 6.10 -14.95 12.15
CA LEU A 372 5.51 -14.34 13.33
C LEU A 372 6.50 -13.34 13.92
N ASN A 373 6.05 -12.11 14.11
CA ASN A 373 6.83 -11.05 14.71
C ASN A 373 6.11 -10.50 15.93
N LEU A 374 6.81 -10.33 17.03
CA LEU A 374 6.35 -9.68 18.25
C LEU A 374 7.32 -8.57 18.62
N ALA A 375 6.85 -7.35 18.78
CA ALA A 375 7.64 -6.24 19.30
C ALA A 375 6.96 -5.67 20.56
N LEU A 376 7.73 -5.52 21.61
CA LEU A 376 7.32 -4.88 22.86
C LEU A 376 8.21 -3.67 23.11
N ARG A 377 7.60 -2.54 23.48
CA ARG A 377 8.27 -1.31 23.84
C ARG A 377 7.81 -0.86 25.22
N GLN A 378 8.68 -1.02 26.20
CA GLN A 378 8.45 -0.64 27.59
C GLN A 378 9.13 0.70 27.91
N ARG A 379 8.40 1.67 28.39
CA ARG A 379 8.98 2.88 28.98
C ARG A 379 9.48 2.55 30.40
N ILE A 380 10.73 2.85 30.68
CA ILE A 380 11.37 2.70 31.98
C ILE A 380 11.91 4.07 32.43
N PRO A 381 12.14 4.30 33.70
CA PRO A 381 12.60 5.60 34.21
C PRO A 381 13.85 6.14 33.52
N THR A 382 14.74 5.24 33.11
CA THR A 382 16.03 5.57 32.47
C THR A 382 15.97 5.56 30.93
N GLY A 383 14.80 5.31 30.32
CA GLY A 383 14.68 5.27 28.86
C GLY A 383 13.59 4.37 28.32
N THR A 384 13.91 3.58 27.31
CA THR A 384 12.97 2.65 26.67
C THR A 384 13.64 1.30 26.46
N LEU A 385 12.99 0.24 26.96
CA LEU A 385 13.38 -1.15 26.67
C LEU A 385 12.56 -1.62 25.44
N ASN A 386 13.25 -2.06 24.39
CA ASN A 386 12.61 -2.68 23.23
C ASN A 386 12.96 -4.17 23.21
N LEU A 387 11.95 -5.01 23.12
CA LEU A 387 12.08 -6.47 22.96
C LEU A 387 11.42 -6.88 21.65
N ASN A 388 12.11 -7.70 20.85
CA ASN A 388 11.59 -8.19 19.58
C ASN A 388 11.77 -9.69 19.49
N GLY A 389 10.70 -10.41 19.19
CA GLY A 389 10.68 -11.82 18.86
C GLY A 389 10.33 -12.01 17.39
N ARG A 390 11.08 -12.84 16.67
CA ARG A 390 10.82 -13.19 15.29
C ARG A 390 10.91 -14.69 15.12
N PHE A 391 9.89 -15.27 14.49
CA PHE A 391 9.87 -16.69 14.13
C PHE A 391 9.69 -16.79 12.62
N ARG A 392 10.49 -17.65 12.01
CA ARG A 392 10.41 -18.02 10.61
C ARG A 392 10.33 -19.53 10.52
N THR A 393 9.36 -20.02 9.75
CA THR A 393 9.15 -21.45 9.56
C THR A 393 9.03 -21.69 8.05
N PRO A 394 9.82 -22.61 7.48
CA PRO A 394 9.66 -23.00 6.09
C PRO A 394 8.21 -23.38 5.77
N VAL A 395 7.70 -22.95 4.64
CA VAL A 395 6.47 -23.53 4.09
C VAL A 395 6.75 -25.00 3.73
N GLN A 396 5.75 -25.87 3.86
CA GLN A 396 5.96 -27.31 3.79
C GLN A 396 6.62 -27.78 2.50
N ASP A 397 6.25 -27.19 1.37
CA ASP A 397 6.74 -27.51 0.02
C ASP A 397 7.92 -26.63 -0.44
N SER A 398 8.43 -25.72 0.42
CA SER A 398 9.60 -24.91 0.09
C SER A 398 10.88 -25.74 0.06
N THR A 399 11.62 -25.64 -1.03
CA THR A 399 12.97 -26.21 -1.20
C THR A 399 14.07 -25.21 -0.82
N GLU A 400 13.79 -23.91 -0.94
CA GLU A 400 14.75 -22.85 -0.60
C GLU A 400 14.90 -22.65 0.90
N ALA A 401 13.79 -22.66 1.65
CA ALA A 401 13.83 -22.48 3.09
C ALA A 401 14.10 -23.81 3.81
N LYS A 402 15.30 -23.95 4.35
CA LYS A 402 15.79 -25.18 4.98
C LYS A 402 15.64 -25.19 6.51
N PHE A 403 15.41 -24.05 7.15
CA PHE A 403 15.49 -23.92 8.61
C PHE A 403 14.29 -23.24 9.23
N HIS A 404 13.82 -23.77 10.36
CA HIS A 404 13.03 -23.01 11.33
C HIS A 404 13.95 -22.07 12.09
N ARG A 405 13.58 -20.79 12.17
CA ARG A 405 14.39 -19.77 12.86
C ARG A 405 13.56 -19.07 13.92
N ALA A 406 14.14 -18.90 15.09
CA ALA A 406 13.57 -18.09 16.17
C ALA A 406 14.62 -17.10 16.65
N THR A 407 14.28 -15.82 16.63
CA THR A 407 15.16 -14.74 17.09
C THR A 407 14.47 -13.95 18.17
N LEU A 408 15.10 -13.79 19.31
CA LEU A 408 14.68 -12.90 20.39
C LEU A 408 15.77 -11.84 20.59
N SER A 409 15.42 -10.59 20.50
CA SER A 409 16.35 -9.49 20.74
C SER A 409 15.77 -8.44 21.66
N GLY A 410 16.64 -7.85 22.47
CA GLY A 410 16.28 -6.75 23.35
C GLY A 410 17.35 -5.67 23.34
N ASN A 411 16.96 -4.42 23.44
CA ASN A 411 17.88 -3.31 23.59
C ASN A 411 17.26 -2.22 24.45
N THR A 412 18.12 -1.49 25.13
CA THR A 412 17.75 -0.29 25.86
C THR A 412 18.86 0.75 25.78
N ARG A 413 18.58 1.95 26.22
CA ARG A 413 19.56 3.01 26.41
C ARG A 413 19.44 3.55 27.85
N ILE A 414 20.56 3.60 28.55
CA ILE A 414 20.68 4.11 29.90
C ILE A 414 21.83 5.11 29.88
N ASP A 415 21.52 6.39 29.90
CA ASP A 415 22.50 7.46 29.73
C ASP A 415 23.36 7.27 28.46
N ASP A 416 24.65 7.13 28.61
CA ASP A 416 25.62 6.92 27.54
C ASP A 416 25.79 5.45 27.14
N TRP A 417 25.16 4.54 27.86
CA TRP A 417 25.24 3.10 27.64
C TRP A 417 24.06 2.60 26.78
N SER A 418 24.35 1.71 25.88
CA SER A 418 23.34 1.06 25.05
C SER A 418 23.57 -0.47 25.07
N PRO A 419 23.10 -1.17 26.11
CA PRO A 419 23.11 -2.61 26.14
C PRO A 419 22.10 -3.22 25.18
N SER A 420 22.46 -4.32 24.53
CA SER A 420 21.57 -5.15 23.73
C SER A 420 21.89 -6.63 23.89
N ALA A 421 20.87 -7.45 23.78
CA ALA A 421 20.96 -8.91 23.81
C ALA A 421 20.25 -9.50 22.61
N LEU A 422 20.79 -10.61 22.08
CA LEU A 422 20.22 -11.39 21.00
C LEU A 422 20.33 -12.87 21.34
N ALA A 423 19.25 -13.58 21.09
CA ALA A 423 19.28 -15.04 21.10
C ALA A 423 18.64 -15.55 19.79
N GLU A 424 19.32 -16.47 19.13
CA GLU A 424 18.91 -17.00 17.85
C GLU A 424 18.99 -18.53 17.86
N TRP A 425 17.87 -19.16 17.53
CA TRP A 425 17.75 -20.61 17.40
C TRP A 425 17.48 -20.97 15.95
N GLN A 426 18.09 -22.04 15.51
CA GLN A 426 17.84 -22.62 14.20
C GLN A 426 17.69 -24.13 14.32
N PHE A 427 16.72 -24.70 13.59
CA PHE A 427 16.45 -26.12 13.51
C PHE A 427 16.26 -26.50 12.05
N ALA A 428 16.86 -27.56 11.60
CA ALA A 428 16.63 -28.10 10.27
C ALA A 428 15.14 -28.45 10.09
N LYS A 429 14.57 -28.14 8.91
CA LYS A 429 13.19 -28.46 8.53
C LYS A 429 12.94 -29.98 8.57
N ASP A 430 13.89 -30.72 8.05
CA ASP A 430 13.82 -32.19 7.96
C ASP A 430 15.22 -32.82 7.95
N SER A 431 15.26 -34.14 7.84
CA SER A 431 16.48 -34.91 7.82
C SER A 431 17.27 -34.82 6.50
N GLN A 432 16.77 -34.15 5.48
CA GLN A 432 17.46 -34.00 4.19
C GLN A 432 18.45 -32.81 4.20
N VAL A 433 18.36 -31.93 5.18
CA VAL A 433 19.28 -30.79 5.31
C VAL A 433 20.65 -31.33 5.70
N SER A 434 21.69 -31.01 4.89
CA SER A 434 23.06 -31.53 5.13
C SER A 434 23.65 -30.93 6.42
N ALA A 435 24.57 -31.63 7.02
CA ALA A 435 25.29 -31.17 8.23
C ALA A 435 26.09 -29.88 7.93
N GLU A 436 26.56 -29.72 6.71
CA GLU A 436 27.28 -28.50 6.26
C GLU A 436 26.40 -27.25 6.23
N ASP A 437 25.11 -27.44 5.96
CA ASP A 437 24.12 -26.35 5.98
C ASP A 437 23.68 -25.95 7.39
N HIS A 438 24.04 -26.73 8.46
CA HIS A 438 23.65 -26.42 9.84
C HIS A 438 24.33 -25.17 10.35
N GLN A 439 23.61 -24.07 10.39
CA GLN A 439 24.12 -22.81 10.93
C GLN A 439 24.24 -22.84 12.45
N LEU A 440 25.20 -22.08 12.98
CA LEU A 440 25.43 -21.92 14.41
C LEU A 440 24.29 -21.12 15.07
N ARG A 441 23.76 -21.64 16.19
CA ARG A 441 22.83 -20.91 17.07
C ARG A 441 23.62 -19.91 17.92
N ARG A 442 23.08 -18.71 18.14
CA ARG A 442 23.67 -17.71 19.04
C ARG A 442 22.86 -17.62 20.33
N LEU A 443 23.38 -18.07 21.45
CA LEU A 443 22.63 -18.25 22.68
C LEU A 443 23.43 -17.95 23.97
N PRO A 444 23.60 -16.71 24.43
CA PRO A 444 23.18 -15.42 23.84
C PRO A 444 24.31 -14.72 23.07
N GLU A 445 23.97 -13.62 22.40
CA GLU A 445 24.90 -12.53 22.06
C GLU A 445 24.56 -11.30 22.88
N LEU A 446 25.53 -10.80 23.66
CA LEU A 446 25.39 -9.63 24.50
C LEU A 446 26.30 -8.53 23.97
N THR A 447 25.73 -7.37 23.64
CA THR A 447 26.50 -6.21 23.17
C THR A 447 26.30 -5.04 24.11
N LEU A 448 27.40 -4.47 24.54
CA LEU A 448 27.43 -3.23 25.31
C LEU A 448 28.12 -2.14 24.50
N ARG A 449 27.41 -1.05 24.23
CA ARG A 449 27.98 0.13 23.61
C ARG A 449 28.01 1.28 24.64
N TYR A 450 29.14 2.00 24.64
CA TYR A 450 29.33 3.20 25.46
C TYR A 450 29.70 4.35 24.54
N ARG A 451 28.92 5.41 24.59
CA ARG A 451 29.14 6.61 23.78
C ARG A 451 28.83 7.85 24.63
N PRO A 452 29.82 8.34 25.43
CA PRO A 452 29.62 9.51 26.24
C PRO A 452 29.41 10.76 25.37
N LEU A 453 28.52 11.61 25.84
CA LEU A 453 28.28 12.93 25.26
C LEU A 453 29.12 13.97 25.97
N GLY A 454 29.72 14.91 25.23
CA GLY A 454 30.36 16.09 25.80
C GLY A 454 31.70 15.82 26.48
N LEU A 455 32.56 15.01 25.90
CA LEU A 455 33.93 14.88 26.34
C LEU A 455 34.67 16.22 26.19
N PRO A 456 35.61 16.57 27.10
CA PRO A 456 36.36 17.78 27.01
C PRO A 456 37.14 17.89 25.70
N GLY A 457 37.19 19.09 25.08
CA GLY A 457 37.94 19.30 23.83
C GLY A 457 37.37 18.62 22.61
N GLU A 458 36.02 18.40 22.54
CA GLU A 458 35.33 17.83 21.40
C GLU A 458 35.72 16.38 21.03
N TRP A 459 36.42 15.69 21.92
CA TRP A 459 36.73 14.29 21.69
C TRP A 459 35.48 13.42 21.71
N THR A 460 35.49 12.40 20.86
CA THR A 460 34.46 11.37 20.83
C THR A 460 35.06 10.01 21.21
N LEU A 461 34.38 9.31 22.09
CA LEU A 461 34.73 7.94 22.48
C LEU A 461 33.59 6.99 22.06
N ASN A 462 33.90 6.00 21.32
CA ASN A 462 32.95 4.93 20.93
C ASN A 462 33.54 3.61 21.43
N HIS A 463 32.85 2.95 22.33
CA HIS A 463 33.22 1.63 22.79
C HIS A 463 32.13 0.63 22.50
N ARG A 464 32.49 -0.54 21.97
CA ARG A 464 31.63 -1.70 21.77
C ARG A 464 32.31 -2.95 22.31
N SER A 465 31.68 -3.64 23.24
CA SER A 465 32.04 -5.00 23.65
C SER A 465 30.91 -5.95 23.30
N THR A 466 31.22 -7.06 22.69
CA THR A 466 30.25 -8.10 22.30
C THR A 466 30.75 -9.45 22.76
N TYR A 467 29.95 -10.13 23.57
CA TYR A 467 30.09 -11.52 23.90
C TYR A 467 29.05 -12.32 23.15
N SER A 468 29.43 -13.40 22.49
CA SER A 468 28.52 -14.32 21.79
C SER A 468 28.86 -15.75 22.14
N TYR A 469 27.85 -16.53 22.48
CA TYR A 469 27.97 -17.98 22.61
C TYR A 469 27.29 -18.62 21.40
N PHE A 470 28.05 -19.40 20.67
CA PHE A 470 27.59 -20.14 19.51
C PHE A 470 27.56 -21.64 19.85
N THR A 471 26.50 -22.30 19.39
CA THR A 471 26.38 -23.74 19.49
C THR A 471 25.84 -24.31 18.17
N ARG A 472 26.32 -25.49 17.78
CA ARG A 472 25.89 -26.21 16.60
C ARG A 472 25.50 -27.63 17.03
N GLN A 473 24.33 -28.08 16.59
CA GLN A 473 23.93 -29.46 16.76
C GLN A 473 24.40 -30.23 15.51
N LEU A 474 25.36 -31.08 15.66
CA LEU A 474 25.83 -31.96 14.59
C LEU A 474 25.14 -33.33 14.75
N ASP A 475 24.61 -33.87 13.67
CA ASP A 475 24.13 -35.25 13.63
C ASP A 475 25.33 -36.18 13.39
N THR A 476 25.72 -36.89 14.42
CA THR A 476 26.90 -37.75 14.39
C THR A 476 26.80 -38.89 13.38
N ASP A 477 25.60 -39.41 13.15
CA ASP A 477 25.39 -40.55 12.24
C ASP A 477 25.63 -40.13 10.77
N ARG A 478 25.31 -38.88 10.43
CA ARG A 478 25.50 -38.31 9.08
C ARG A 478 26.92 -37.87 8.78
N LEU A 479 27.66 -37.44 9.78
CA LEU A 479 29.10 -37.16 9.62
C LEU A 479 29.88 -38.38 9.19
N PHE A 480 29.41 -39.57 9.58
CA PHE A 480 30.03 -40.86 9.18
C PHE A 480 29.65 -41.29 7.77
N GLU A 481 28.38 -41.06 7.33
CA GLU A 481 27.93 -41.44 5.99
C GLU A 481 28.56 -40.59 4.89
N ALA A 482 28.81 -39.32 5.16
CA ALA A 482 29.35 -38.37 4.18
C ALA A 482 30.83 -38.61 3.82
N GLY A 483 31.52 -39.62 4.43
CA GLY A 483 32.93 -39.89 4.14
C GLY A 483 33.81 -38.66 4.38
N ALA A 484 33.45 -37.84 5.32
CA ALA A 484 34.13 -36.58 5.63
C ALA A 484 35.51 -36.88 6.21
N SER A 485 36.44 -37.21 5.33
CA SER A 485 37.83 -37.24 5.61
C SER A 485 38.26 -35.81 5.99
N GLY A 486 38.34 -35.58 7.30
CA GLY A 486 39.20 -34.53 7.81
C GLY A 486 38.74 -33.10 7.68
N GLN A 487 37.56 -32.75 8.14
CA GLN A 487 37.32 -31.39 8.58
C GLN A 487 37.35 -31.27 10.12
N PRO A 488 38.55 -31.12 10.73
CA PRO A 488 38.64 -30.92 12.18
C PRO A 488 38.20 -29.53 12.65
N GLU A 489 37.63 -28.73 11.78
CA GLU A 489 37.42 -27.28 11.99
C GLU A 489 36.06 -26.91 12.54
N LEU A 490 35.15 -27.86 12.75
CA LEU A 490 33.80 -27.56 13.20
C LEU A 490 33.70 -27.69 14.72
N ALA A 491 33.95 -26.58 15.45
CA ALA A 491 33.63 -26.51 16.86
C ALA A 491 32.11 -26.65 17.10
N THR A 492 31.71 -27.48 18.05
CA THR A 492 30.32 -27.61 18.47
C THR A 492 29.87 -26.43 19.32
N ASN A 493 30.80 -25.87 20.13
CA ASN A 493 30.53 -24.72 20.98
C ASN A 493 31.65 -23.68 20.86
N SER A 494 31.29 -22.41 20.76
CA SER A 494 32.27 -21.31 20.68
C SER A 494 31.80 -20.09 21.47
N HIS A 495 32.65 -19.61 22.34
CA HIS A 495 32.53 -18.33 23.00
C HIS A 495 33.37 -17.31 22.23
N ARG A 496 32.76 -16.23 21.76
CA ARG A 496 33.44 -15.13 21.09
C ARG A 496 33.37 -13.89 21.93
N TYR A 497 34.53 -13.23 22.08
CA TYR A 497 34.66 -11.91 22.72
C TYR A 497 35.22 -10.93 21.70
N PHE A 498 34.43 -9.93 21.34
CA PHE A 498 34.84 -8.86 20.44
C PHE A 498 34.83 -7.53 21.19
N MET A 499 35.85 -6.71 20.96
CA MET A 499 35.98 -5.39 21.51
C MET A 499 36.41 -4.42 20.41
N ASN A 500 35.77 -3.27 20.35
CA ASN A 500 36.18 -2.14 19.54
C ASN A 500 36.08 -0.88 20.39
N THR A 501 37.18 -0.12 20.48
CA THR A 501 37.24 1.15 21.18
C THR A 501 37.84 2.21 20.27
N GLY A 502 37.06 3.15 19.81
CA GLY A 502 37.44 4.25 18.94
C GLY A 502 37.52 5.58 19.68
N LEU A 503 38.62 6.28 19.47
CA LEU A 503 38.81 7.65 19.93
C LEU A 503 38.93 8.56 18.72
N GLY A 504 38.01 9.51 18.58
CA GLY A 504 37.96 10.45 17.46
C GLY A 504 38.02 11.89 17.95
N HIS A 505 38.48 12.77 17.07
CA HIS A 505 38.48 14.21 17.31
C HIS A 505 37.89 14.92 16.09
N PRO A 506 36.52 15.02 16.02
CA PRO A 506 35.87 15.68 14.89
C PRO A 506 36.21 17.18 14.91
N LEU A 507 36.69 17.68 13.77
CA LEU A 507 36.91 19.11 13.54
C LEU A 507 35.83 19.54 12.52
N ASP A 508 34.70 20.01 13.03
CA ASP A 508 33.61 20.51 12.24
C ASP A 508 33.67 22.03 12.11
N VAL A 509 33.71 22.54 10.89
CA VAL A 509 33.76 23.98 10.58
C VAL A 509 32.63 24.35 9.61
N GLU A 510 32.30 25.61 9.44
CA GLU A 510 31.22 26.09 8.59
C GLU A 510 31.35 25.63 7.13
N TRP A 511 32.56 25.43 6.65
CA TRP A 511 32.89 25.06 5.26
C TRP A 511 33.32 23.62 5.10
N GLY A 512 33.11 22.75 6.14
CA GLY A 512 33.43 21.33 6.02
C GLY A 512 33.73 20.64 7.33
N TYR A 513 34.32 19.46 7.25
CA TYR A 513 34.74 18.68 8.41
C TYR A 513 36.00 17.85 8.12
N PHE A 514 36.74 17.55 9.18
CA PHE A 514 37.78 16.55 9.22
C PHE A 514 37.61 15.68 10.47
N ARG A 515 37.39 14.39 10.32
CA ARG A 515 37.03 13.47 11.40
C ARG A 515 38.00 12.29 11.47
N PRO A 516 39.15 12.46 12.10
CA PRO A 516 40.05 11.35 12.37
C PRO A 516 39.52 10.49 13.51
N GLU A 517 39.68 9.19 13.40
CA GLU A 517 39.33 8.20 14.43
C GLU A 517 40.42 7.12 14.48
N LEU A 518 40.88 6.78 15.70
CA LEU A 518 41.76 5.64 15.95
C LEU A 518 41.01 4.62 16.79
N GLU A 519 40.91 3.40 16.29
CA GLU A 519 40.23 2.29 16.93
C GLU A 519 41.21 1.20 17.38
N ALA A 520 41.01 0.68 18.58
CA ALA A 520 41.62 -0.55 19.06
C ALA A 520 40.61 -1.67 18.95
N LEU A 521 40.96 -2.74 18.29
CA LEU A 521 40.15 -3.90 17.98
C LEU A 521 40.71 -5.15 18.65
N GLY A 522 39.87 -5.93 19.30
CA GLY A 522 40.21 -7.19 19.92
C GLY A 522 39.18 -8.26 19.61
N LEU A 523 39.65 -9.46 19.30
CA LEU A 523 38.83 -10.61 19.03
C LEU A 523 39.48 -11.86 19.66
N ALA A 524 38.72 -12.58 20.50
CA ALA A 524 39.17 -13.75 21.20
C ALA A 524 38.07 -14.81 21.22
N TYR A 525 38.47 -16.05 21.17
CA TYR A 525 37.58 -17.21 21.25
C TYR A 525 37.97 -18.15 22.37
N HIS A 526 36.97 -18.90 22.81
CA HIS A 526 37.17 -20.14 23.55
C HIS A 526 36.25 -21.20 22.96
N GLN A 527 36.83 -22.25 22.38
CA GLN A 527 36.11 -23.25 21.61
C GLN A 527 36.20 -24.62 22.27
N SER A 528 35.13 -25.38 22.20
CA SER A 528 35.08 -26.77 22.64
C SER A 528 34.41 -27.63 21.58
N ASN A 529 34.86 -28.90 21.49
CA ASN A 529 34.26 -29.89 20.62
C ASN A 529 33.77 -31.04 21.49
N GLU A 530 32.49 -31.32 21.54
CA GLU A 530 31.87 -32.41 22.28
C GLU A 530 32.21 -33.79 21.68
N LEU A 531 32.61 -33.83 20.41
CA LEU A 531 32.96 -35.04 19.68
C LEU A 531 34.40 -35.53 19.96
N ASP A 532 35.18 -34.73 20.70
CA ASP A 532 36.62 -34.96 20.91
C ASP A 532 36.96 -36.19 21.77
N SER A 533 35.98 -36.69 22.57
CA SER A 533 36.20 -37.83 23.50
C SER A 533 35.93 -39.20 22.91
N ASP A 534 35.06 -39.32 21.91
CA ASP A 534 34.55 -40.62 21.47
C ASP A 534 35.09 -41.08 20.10
N PHE A 535 35.67 -40.18 19.27
CA PHE A 535 35.99 -40.49 17.88
C PHE A 535 37.47 -40.36 17.51
N GLY A 536 38.37 -40.03 18.44
CA GLY A 536 39.82 -40.07 18.22
C GLY A 536 40.32 -39.12 17.12
N PHE A 537 39.63 -38.02 16.87
CA PHE A 537 40.14 -36.97 16.00
C PHE A 537 41.41 -36.38 16.62
N ALA A 538 42.52 -36.59 15.99
CA ALA A 538 43.78 -36.00 16.40
C ALA A 538 43.66 -34.46 16.38
N ASN A 539 43.92 -33.85 17.54
CA ASN A 539 43.86 -32.38 17.77
C ASN A 539 44.95 -31.56 17.03
N ASP A 540 45.47 -32.04 15.92
CA ASP A 540 46.58 -31.42 15.19
C ASP A 540 46.12 -30.22 14.33
N GLY A 541 45.75 -29.15 14.98
CA GLY A 541 45.46 -27.87 14.30
C GLY A 541 44.38 -27.01 14.91
N PHE A 542 43.58 -27.57 15.82
CA PHE A 542 42.48 -26.82 16.47
C PHE A 542 43.02 -25.98 17.64
N ASP A 543 42.96 -24.64 17.51
CA ASP A 543 43.31 -23.74 18.60
C ASP A 543 42.06 -23.45 19.47
N ARG A 544 42.08 -23.96 20.72
CA ARG A 544 40.95 -23.80 21.67
C ARG A 544 40.72 -22.37 22.09
N SER A 545 41.72 -21.52 22.03
CA SER A 545 41.62 -20.15 22.55
C SER A 545 42.39 -19.15 21.67
N PRO A 546 42.08 -19.10 20.37
CA PRO A 546 42.74 -18.15 19.49
C PRO A 546 42.30 -16.71 19.79
N ALA A 547 43.25 -15.77 19.75
CA ALA A 547 42.98 -14.37 19.95
C ALA A 547 43.84 -13.52 19.02
N VAL A 548 43.28 -12.34 18.68
CA VAL A 548 43.96 -11.35 17.88
C VAL A 548 43.60 -9.93 18.38
N ALA A 549 44.62 -9.07 18.36
CA ALA A 549 44.43 -7.64 18.57
C ALA A 549 44.93 -6.86 17.34
N ASN A 550 44.26 -5.81 17.01
CA ASN A 550 44.59 -4.97 15.87
C ASN A 550 44.18 -3.51 16.15
N TRP A 551 44.56 -2.61 15.30
CA TRP A 551 44.11 -1.23 15.35
C TRP A 551 43.70 -0.77 13.98
N ARG A 552 42.90 0.28 13.95
CA ARG A 552 42.40 0.91 12.72
C ARG A 552 42.51 2.42 12.84
N PHE A 553 42.99 3.05 11.81
CA PHE A 553 42.91 4.51 11.64
C PHE A 553 41.96 4.83 10.50
N THR A 554 41.01 5.73 10.76
CA THR A 554 40.10 6.25 9.76
C THR A 554 40.15 7.76 9.78
N ALA A 555 40.18 8.38 8.61
CA ALA A 555 40.03 9.84 8.47
C ALA A 555 39.02 10.14 7.37
N ASP A 556 37.94 10.79 7.74
CA ASP A 556 36.91 11.26 6.79
C ASP A 556 36.91 12.78 6.75
N SER A 557 37.02 13.35 5.57
CA SER A 557 37.03 14.78 5.35
C SER A 557 36.16 15.21 4.20
N ARG A 558 35.48 16.32 4.38
CA ARG A 558 34.66 16.95 3.34
C ARG A 558 34.85 18.47 3.43
N VAL A 559 35.10 19.07 2.29
CA VAL A 559 35.05 20.54 2.12
C VAL A 559 33.74 20.88 1.44
N ILE A 560 33.07 21.95 1.87
CA ILE A 560 31.82 22.42 1.31
C ILE A 560 32.04 23.85 0.84
N ALA A 561 32.23 24.02 -0.46
CA ALA A 561 32.35 25.31 -1.09
C ALA A 561 31.01 25.74 -1.67
N GLU A 562 30.40 26.78 -1.10
CA GLU A 562 29.06 27.24 -1.47
C GLU A 562 29.12 28.62 -2.12
N ARG A 563 28.32 28.79 -3.17
CA ARG A 563 28.14 30.09 -3.82
C ARG A 563 26.66 30.35 -4.08
N PRO A 564 26.06 31.35 -3.40
CA PRO A 564 24.71 31.79 -3.72
C PRO A 564 24.73 32.64 -5.00
N TYR A 565 23.72 32.51 -5.85
CA TYR A 565 23.47 33.38 -7.00
C TYR A 565 21.98 33.48 -7.32
N MET A 566 21.62 34.58 -7.99
CA MET A 566 20.24 34.80 -8.42
C MET A 566 19.97 34.03 -9.71
N SER A 567 19.01 33.12 -9.66
CA SER A 567 18.43 32.43 -10.82
C SER A 567 17.16 33.16 -11.29
N ARG A 568 16.61 32.77 -12.45
CA ARG A 568 15.31 33.28 -12.90
C ARG A 568 14.16 32.98 -11.93
N ASP A 569 14.28 31.89 -11.18
CA ASP A 569 13.25 31.35 -10.28
C ASP A 569 13.56 31.65 -8.80
N GLY A 570 14.48 32.52 -8.48
CA GLY A 570 14.85 32.91 -7.11
C GLY A 570 16.31 32.68 -6.76
N LEU A 571 16.64 32.81 -5.48
CA LEU A 571 17.98 32.65 -4.94
C LEU A 571 18.31 31.15 -4.81
N VAL A 572 19.38 30.71 -5.44
CA VAL A 572 19.88 29.34 -5.39
C VAL A 572 21.29 29.30 -4.81
N VAL A 573 21.64 28.16 -4.21
CA VAL A 573 22.98 27.89 -3.69
C VAL A 573 23.58 26.72 -4.45
N HIS A 574 24.72 26.95 -5.07
CA HIS A 574 25.52 25.91 -5.68
C HIS A 574 26.63 25.51 -4.74
N SER A 575 26.74 24.22 -4.44
CA SER A 575 27.82 23.67 -3.64
C SER A 575 28.70 22.72 -4.46
N VAL A 576 29.99 22.72 -4.16
CA VAL A 576 30.97 21.72 -4.61
C VAL A 576 31.62 21.15 -3.38
N GLU A 577 31.56 19.82 -3.24
CA GLU A 577 31.83 19.12 -2.00
C GLU A 577 32.83 17.95 -2.25
N PRO A 578 34.12 18.22 -2.37
CA PRO A 578 35.13 17.16 -2.40
C PRO A 578 35.17 16.45 -1.03
N ARG A 579 35.18 15.11 -1.06
CA ARG A 579 35.30 14.22 0.10
C ARG A 579 36.46 13.26 -0.10
N LEU A 580 37.24 13.08 0.97
CA LEU A 580 38.27 12.06 1.03
C LEU A 580 38.06 11.22 2.27
N HIS A 581 38.13 9.92 2.09
CA HIS A 581 38.01 8.94 3.16
C HIS A 581 39.19 7.98 3.07
N TYR A 582 39.94 7.90 4.16
CA TYR A 582 41.09 7.00 4.26
C TYR A 582 40.89 6.05 5.43
N THR A 583 41.12 4.76 5.18
CA THR A 583 41.11 3.73 6.22
C THR A 583 42.35 2.88 6.12
N TYR A 584 42.99 2.69 7.25
CA TYR A 584 44.12 1.79 7.40
C TYR A 584 43.93 0.85 8.56
N THR A 585 43.99 -0.46 8.28
CA THR A 585 43.98 -1.55 9.26
C THR A 585 45.09 -2.50 8.86
N PRO A 586 46.16 -2.71 9.68
CA PRO A 586 47.23 -3.58 9.31
C PRO A 586 46.80 -5.04 9.23
N TYR A 587 47.48 -5.81 8.42
CA TYR A 587 47.30 -7.27 8.38
C TYR A 587 47.78 -7.89 9.69
N VAL A 588 46.97 -8.75 10.29
CA VAL A 588 47.31 -9.63 11.39
C VAL A 588 46.85 -11.03 11.04
N ASN A 589 47.67 -12.03 11.29
CA ASN A 589 47.34 -13.43 10.97
C ASN A 589 46.15 -13.93 11.77
N GLN A 590 45.09 -14.29 11.10
CA GLN A 590 43.81 -14.78 11.65
C GLN A 590 43.47 -16.23 11.23
N ARG A 591 44.44 -16.99 10.72
CA ARG A 591 44.26 -18.37 10.23
C ARG A 591 43.67 -19.31 11.29
N ARG A 592 43.91 -19.04 12.57
CA ARG A 592 43.41 -19.87 13.67
C ARG A 592 42.03 -19.45 14.19
N LEU A 593 41.51 -18.34 13.71
CA LEU A 593 40.17 -17.85 14.09
C LEU A 593 39.11 -18.62 13.31
N PRO A 594 38.04 -19.09 13.96
CA PRO A 594 36.91 -19.68 13.26
C PRO A 594 36.15 -18.63 12.45
N ASN A 595 35.44 -19.06 11.43
CA ASN A 595 34.37 -18.26 10.84
C ASN A 595 33.03 -18.85 11.26
N LEU A 596 32.29 -18.15 12.13
CA LEU A 596 31.03 -18.59 12.68
C LEU A 596 29.84 -18.00 11.94
N ASN A 597 29.88 -16.70 11.59
CA ASN A 597 28.80 -15.99 10.92
C ASN A 597 29.27 -14.72 10.18
N THR A 598 30.45 -14.76 9.64
CA THR A 598 31.03 -13.63 8.93
C THR A 598 31.05 -13.90 7.43
N GLU A 599 30.51 -12.97 6.68
CA GLU A 599 30.50 -12.95 5.23
C GLU A 599 31.17 -11.66 4.74
N ALA A 600 31.86 -11.71 3.62
CA ALA A 600 32.43 -10.53 2.99
C ALA A 600 31.28 -9.60 2.56
N VAL A 601 31.48 -8.33 2.76
CA VAL A 601 30.63 -7.33 2.10
C VAL A 601 31.11 -7.25 0.66
N ASP A 602 30.51 -8.05 -0.19
CA ASP A 602 30.76 -8.05 -1.62
C ASP A 602 30.15 -6.80 -2.25
N ASN A 603 30.81 -5.66 -2.04
CA ASN A 603 30.35 -4.42 -2.60
C ASN A 603 31.52 -3.46 -2.77
N ASP A 604 31.93 -3.33 -3.99
CA ASP A 604 32.68 -2.16 -4.44
C ASP A 604 31.96 -0.83 -4.11
N PHE A 605 30.63 -0.89 -3.83
CA PHE A 605 29.82 0.24 -3.36
C PHE A 605 30.17 0.75 -1.96
N ALA A 606 30.87 -0.03 -1.18
CA ALA A 606 31.25 0.34 0.19
C ALA A 606 32.51 1.20 0.27
N LEU A 607 32.68 2.18 -0.63
CA LEU A 607 33.88 3.04 -0.73
C LEU A 607 34.19 3.81 0.54
N PHE A 608 33.16 4.20 1.32
CA PHE A 608 33.28 5.07 2.51
C PHE A 608 33.01 4.30 3.81
N THR A 609 33.24 2.99 3.82
CA THR A 609 33.12 2.13 5.01
C THR A 609 34.48 1.71 5.51
N LYS A 610 34.54 1.42 6.80
CA LYS A 610 35.71 0.88 7.48
C LYS A 610 35.62 -0.63 7.72
N GLU A 611 34.47 -1.27 7.40
CA GLU A 611 34.24 -2.70 7.59
C GLU A 611 34.17 -3.41 6.25
N ARG A 612 34.86 -4.54 6.14
CA ARG A 612 34.84 -5.43 4.97
C ARG A 612 33.96 -6.66 5.15
N PHE A 613 33.50 -6.89 6.37
CA PHE A 613 32.74 -8.08 6.73
C PHE A 613 31.45 -7.73 7.48
N THR A 614 30.41 -8.52 7.32
CA THR A 614 29.11 -8.34 7.99
C THR A 614 29.13 -8.82 9.44
N GLY A 615 29.87 -9.88 9.75
CA GLY A 615 30.01 -10.46 11.07
C GLY A 615 31.14 -9.87 11.91
N LEU A 616 31.51 -10.57 12.97
CA LEU A 616 32.56 -10.15 13.90
C LEU A 616 33.75 -11.13 13.97
N ASP A 617 33.78 -12.16 13.10
CA ASP A 617 34.84 -13.21 13.16
C ASP A 617 36.13 -12.82 12.44
N ARG A 618 36.09 -11.70 11.72
CA ARG A 618 37.26 -11.19 10.99
C ARG A 618 37.46 -9.72 11.26
N ILE A 619 38.68 -9.33 11.44
CA ILE A 619 39.13 -7.92 11.40
C ILE A 619 39.83 -7.74 10.06
N GLY A 620 39.12 -7.19 9.09
CA GLY A 620 39.64 -6.99 7.72
C GLY A 620 40.82 -6.04 7.70
N ASP A 621 41.93 -6.48 7.14
CA ASP A 621 43.04 -5.59 6.79
C ASP A 621 42.59 -4.67 5.66
N MET A 622 43.01 -3.42 5.72
CA MET A 622 42.60 -2.41 4.75
C MET A 622 43.66 -1.32 4.65
N ASN A 623 43.94 -0.88 3.46
CA ASN A 623 44.71 0.32 3.18
C ASN A 623 44.05 0.98 1.95
N ARG A 624 42.99 1.72 2.21
CA ARG A 624 42.10 2.22 1.14
C ARG A 624 41.94 3.72 1.25
N LEU A 625 42.10 4.38 0.12
CA LEU A 625 41.77 5.79 -0.06
C LEU A 625 40.57 5.87 -1.01
N SER A 626 39.47 6.49 -0.55
CA SER A 626 38.29 6.76 -1.37
C SER A 626 38.11 8.26 -1.53
N ALA A 627 37.79 8.70 -2.75
CA ALA A 627 37.50 10.08 -3.07
C ALA A 627 36.12 10.21 -3.70
N ALA A 628 35.42 11.28 -3.35
CA ALA A 628 34.20 11.67 -4.04
C ALA A 628 34.24 13.18 -4.34
N LEU A 629 33.58 13.57 -5.40
CA LEU A 629 33.28 14.94 -5.75
C LEU A 629 31.79 15.05 -5.97
N ASP A 630 31.10 15.64 -5.00
CA ASP A 630 29.69 15.94 -5.07
C ASP A 630 29.49 17.39 -5.48
N THR A 631 28.51 17.65 -6.33
CA THR A 631 28.10 19.02 -6.62
C THR A 631 26.58 19.09 -6.70
N ARG A 632 25.99 20.14 -6.14
CA ARG A 632 24.54 20.27 -6.05
C ARG A 632 24.06 21.70 -6.12
N LEU A 633 22.87 21.84 -6.66
CA LEU A 633 22.16 23.12 -6.72
C LEU A 633 20.90 23.01 -5.90
N ARG A 634 20.74 23.85 -4.89
CA ARG A 634 19.58 23.92 -4.00
C ARG A 634 18.90 25.26 -4.10
N ASP A 635 17.60 25.24 -4.00
CA ASP A 635 16.81 26.44 -3.76
C ASP A 635 16.96 26.89 -2.31
N ARG A 636 17.28 28.17 -2.09
CA ARG A 636 17.58 28.67 -0.75
C ARG A 636 16.34 28.78 0.13
N GLU A 637 15.18 29.11 -0.44
CA GLU A 637 13.95 29.31 0.34
C GLU A 637 13.31 27.97 0.71
N SER A 638 13.18 27.06 -0.25
CA SER A 638 12.54 25.77 -0.03
C SER A 638 13.50 24.67 0.44
N GLY A 639 14.82 24.84 0.24
CA GLY A 639 15.83 23.82 0.49
C GLY A 639 15.84 22.69 -0.54
N ASN A 640 14.95 22.73 -1.55
CA ASN A 640 14.82 21.69 -2.55
C ASN A 640 16.07 21.59 -3.44
N GLU A 641 16.55 20.37 -3.65
CA GLU A 641 17.65 20.07 -4.56
C GLU A 641 17.15 20.10 -6.01
N ARG A 642 17.67 21.01 -6.83
CA ARG A 642 17.36 21.11 -8.27
C ARG A 642 18.15 20.11 -9.10
N TRP A 643 19.41 19.91 -8.73
CA TRP A 643 20.23 18.85 -9.28
C TRP A 643 21.37 18.48 -8.33
N PHE A 644 21.82 17.26 -8.47
CA PHE A 644 22.97 16.67 -7.81
C PHE A 644 23.77 15.87 -8.83
N LEU A 645 25.07 15.94 -8.74
CA LEU A 645 26.00 15.09 -9.48
C LEU A 645 27.12 14.69 -8.53
N GLY A 646 27.30 13.39 -8.33
CA GLY A 646 28.36 12.82 -7.52
C GLY A 646 29.17 11.83 -8.34
N ILE A 647 30.49 11.90 -8.24
CA ILE A 647 31.40 10.91 -8.78
C ILE A 647 32.30 10.42 -7.65
N SER A 648 32.50 9.12 -7.56
CA SER A 648 33.33 8.53 -6.51
C SER A 648 34.16 7.36 -7.02
N LYS A 649 35.33 7.17 -6.40
CA LYS A 649 36.28 6.10 -6.72
C LYS A 649 37.16 5.82 -5.51
N GLY A 650 37.58 4.55 -5.37
CA GLY A 650 38.52 4.11 -4.35
C GLY A 650 39.79 3.53 -4.96
N VAL A 651 40.83 3.46 -4.14
CA VAL A 651 42.07 2.74 -4.47
C VAL A 651 42.52 1.93 -3.25
N LYS A 652 42.76 0.65 -3.47
CA LYS A 652 43.44 -0.23 -2.52
C LYS A 652 44.94 -0.04 -2.69
N LEU A 653 45.59 0.47 -1.65
CA LEU A 653 47.03 0.78 -1.67
C LEU A 653 47.91 -0.40 -1.26
N SER A 654 47.33 -1.41 -0.65
CA SER A 654 47.94 -2.71 -0.34
C SER A 654 46.96 -3.85 -0.53
N GLN A 655 47.46 -5.05 -0.74
CA GLN A 655 46.67 -6.28 -0.82
C GLN A 655 45.85 -6.45 0.45
N GLU A 656 44.57 -6.71 0.29
CA GLU A 656 43.64 -7.11 1.36
C GLU A 656 43.65 -8.65 1.46
N ARG A 657 44.28 -9.17 2.47
CA ARG A 657 44.61 -10.60 2.59
C ARG A 657 43.59 -11.39 3.42
N ILE A 658 42.89 -10.74 4.31
CA ILE A 658 41.88 -11.41 5.14
C ILE A 658 40.66 -11.72 4.28
N THR A 659 40.26 -12.99 4.22
CA THR A 659 39.05 -13.48 3.55
C THR A 659 38.12 -14.13 4.57
N GLU A 660 36.95 -14.58 4.14
CA GLU A 660 36.02 -15.31 4.99
C GLU A 660 36.59 -16.61 5.54
N ALA A 661 37.21 -17.35 4.68
CA ALA A 661 37.77 -18.66 5.01
C ALA A 661 39.23 -18.55 5.50
N MET A 662 40.18 -18.51 4.58
CA MET A 662 41.58 -18.47 4.88
C MET A 662 42.24 -17.19 4.32
N PRO A 663 43.17 -16.57 5.04
CA PRO A 663 43.86 -15.41 4.50
C PRO A 663 44.64 -15.77 3.25
N ASP A 664 44.62 -14.91 2.26
CA ASP A 664 45.39 -15.04 1.04
C ASP A 664 46.91 -14.97 1.30
N ALA A 665 47.64 -15.64 0.45
CA ALA A 665 49.10 -15.50 0.44
C ALA A 665 49.49 -14.04 0.13
N SER A 666 50.62 -13.59 0.67
CA SER A 666 51.15 -12.28 0.33
C SER A 666 51.58 -12.27 -1.13
N ASP A 667 51.09 -11.34 -1.92
CA ASP A 667 51.60 -11.06 -3.25
C ASP A 667 52.69 -9.98 -3.18
N PRO A 668 53.97 -10.32 -3.36
CA PRO A 668 55.05 -9.33 -3.33
C PRO A 668 55.03 -8.34 -4.53
N ASN A 669 54.24 -8.67 -5.56
CA ASN A 669 54.13 -7.84 -6.77
C ASN A 669 52.80 -7.08 -6.82
N PHE A 670 52.07 -7.01 -5.72
CA PHE A 670 50.81 -6.27 -5.65
C PHE A 670 50.95 -4.84 -6.15
N GLN A 671 50.10 -4.47 -7.07
CA GLN A 671 49.99 -3.10 -7.57
C GLN A 671 48.71 -2.45 -7.01
N PRO A 672 48.70 -1.15 -6.74
CA PRO A 672 47.51 -0.46 -6.32
C PRO A 672 46.34 -0.76 -7.25
N GLU A 673 45.23 -1.18 -6.65
CA GLU A 673 44.02 -1.60 -7.35
C GLU A 673 42.94 -0.53 -7.20
N PHE A 674 42.40 -0.05 -8.31
CA PHE A 674 41.35 0.94 -8.29
C PHE A 674 40.00 0.24 -8.37
N SER A 675 39.04 0.72 -7.56
CA SER A 675 37.64 0.31 -7.65
C SER A 675 37.03 0.75 -8.99
N SER A 676 35.87 0.23 -9.28
CA SER A 676 34.96 0.80 -10.27
C SER A 676 34.69 2.28 -9.99
N THR A 677 34.35 3.04 -11.00
CA THR A 677 33.96 4.44 -10.87
C THR A 677 32.45 4.54 -10.78
N TYR A 678 31.97 5.19 -9.73
CA TYR A 678 30.54 5.38 -9.47
C TYR A 678 30.11 6.80 -9.82
N LEU A 679 28.99 6.92 -10.49
CA LEU A 679 28.27 8.15 -10.78
C LEU A 679 26.89 8.10 -10.15
N ASP A 680 26.47 9.16 -9.51
CA ASP A 680 25.08 9.41 -9.05
C ASP A 680 24.65 10.79 -9.55
N ALA A 681 23.57 10.84 -10.30
CA ALA A 681 23.02 12.06 -10.84
C ALA A 681 21.53 12.17 -10.57
N ARG A 682 21.10 13.30 -10.06
CA ARG A 682 19.70 13.63 -9.81
C ARG A 682 19.41 15.00 -10.38
N TRP A 683 18.30 15.13 -11.09
CA TRP A 683 17.89 16.39 -11.68
C TRP A 683 16.38 16.56 -11.57
N SER A 684 15.95 17.59 -10.91
CA SER A 684 14.54 17.88 -10.65
C SER A 684 14.23 19.38 -10.75
N PRO A 685 14.23 19.94 -11.96
CA PRO A 685 13.83 21.31 -12.15
C PRO A 685 12.31 21.46 -11.92
N GLN A 686 11.90 22.33 -11.02
CA GLN A 686 10.48 22.69 -10.80
C GLN A 686 9.53 21.51 -10.52
N ASN A 687 10.02 20.37 -10.04
CA ASN A 687 9.23 19.16 -9.74
C ASN A 687 8.43 18.56 -10.93
N THR A 688 8.58 19.10 -12.12
CA THR A 688 7.87 18.62 -13.32
C THR A 688 8.57 17.44 -13.99
N ILE A 689 9.89 17.42 -13.93
CA ILE A 689 10.74 16.35 -14.43
C ILE A 689 11.64 15.91 -13.28
N GLN A 690 11.75 14.61 -13.08
CA GLN A 690 12.68 14.01 -12.14
C GLN A 690 13.53 12.99 -12.91
N VAL A 691 14.81 13.17 -12.86
CA VAL A 691 15.80 12.24 -13.43
C VAL A 691 16.69 11.77 -12.31
N ASN A 692 16.76 10.45 -12.13
CA ASN A 692 17.73 9.81 -11.26
C ASN A 692 18.55 8.85 -12.12
N ALA A 693 19.84 8.89 -12.00
CA ALA A 693 20.74 8.00 -12.71
C ALA A 693 21.92 7.62 -11.82
N ALA A 694 22.22 6.33 -11.75
CA ALA A 694 23.42 5.81 -11.13
C ALA A 694 24.10 4.88 -12.12
N ALA A 695 25.42 4.88 -12.13
CA ALA A 695 26.19 4.03 -13.03
C ALA A 695 27.52 3.64 -12.40
N GLN A 696 27.98 2.45 -12.75
CA GLN A 696 29.22 1.87 -12.30
C GLN A 696 30.04 1.42 -13.53
N TRP A 697 31.27 1.89 -13.63
CA TRP A 697 32.21 1.51 -14.69
C TRP A 697 33.44 0.82 -14.13
N ALA A 698 33.78 -0.30 -14.73
CA ALA A 698 35.03 -0.99 -14.45
C ALA A 698 36.24 -0.09 -14.65
N HIS A 699 37.25 -0.20 -13.78
CA HIS A 699 38.38 0.69 -13.84
C HIS A 699 39.24 0.48 -15.10
N ARG A 700 39.51 -0.77 -15.49
CA ARG A 700 40.46 -1.11 -16.56
C ARG A 700 39.82 -1.14 -17.94
N SER A 701 38.65 -1.76 -18.06
CA SER A 701 37.95 -1.96 -19.34
C SER A 701 37.07 -0.76 -19.73
N TRP A 702 36.68 0.09 -18.77
CA TRP A 702 35.65 1.11 -18.92
C TRP A 702 34.30 0.54 -19.36
N GLU A 703 34.10 -0.75 -19.11
CA GLU A 703 32.83 -1.39 -19.32
C GLU A 703 31.83 -0.95 -18.27
N LEU A 704 30.58 -0.84 -18.67
CA LEU A 704 29.47 -0.47 -17.80
C LEU A 704 28.97 -1.72 -17.08
N GLU A 705 29.37 -1.90 -15.82
CA GLU A 705 29.03 -3.08 -14.99
C GLU A 705 27.59 -3.04 -14.52
N GLY A 706 27.15 -1.91 -14.02
CA GLY A 706 25.80 -1.71 -13.52
C GLY A 706 25.28 -0.31 -13.78
N TYR A 707 23.97 -0.18 -13.93
CA TYR A 707 23.31 1.12 -13.98
C TYR A 707 21.87 1.05 -13.58
N SER A 708 21.37 2.17 -13.08
CA SER A 708 19.96 2.46 -12.95
C SER A 708 19.68 3.87 -13.43
N ALA A 709 18.64 4.03 -14.23
CA ALA A 709 18.19 5.35 -14.64
C ALA A 709 16.67 5.37 -14.64
N ASP A 710 16.09 6.38 -14.05
CA ASP A 710 14.66 6.64 -14.17
C ASP A 710 14.41 8.12 -14.52
N ILE A 711 13.50 8.32 -15.43
CA ILE A 711 13.01 9.62 -15.84
C ILE A 711 11.52 9.65 -15.61
N THR A 712 11.07 10.50 -14.71
CA THR A 712 9.67 10.70 -14.42
C THR A 712 9.25 12.11 -14.85
N PHE A 713 8.26 12.16 -15.72
CA PHE A 713 7.66 13.41 -16.18
C PHE A 713 6.29 13.60 -15.50
N LEU A 714 6.13 14.70 -14.76
CA LEU A 714 4.97 15.09 -13.95
C LEU A 714 4.45 16.46 -14.40
N PRO A 715 3.87 16.61 -15.60
CA PRO A 715 3.55 17.93 -16.17
C PRO A 715 2.49 18.71 -15.39
N ARG A 716 1.58 18.04 -14.75
CA ARG A 716 0.50 18.60 -13.88
C ARG A 716 -0.13 17.48 -13.08
N ASP A 717 -1.02 17.85 -12.16
CA ASP A 717 -1.86 16.90 -11.44
C ASP A 717 -2.53 15.93 -12.41
N ARG A 718 -2.62 14.65 -12.03
CA ARG A 718 -3.24 13.56 -12.80
C ARG A 718 -2.51 13.14 -14.08
N ARG A 719 -1.22 13.43 -14.22
CA ARG A 719 -0.41 12.93 -15.34
C ARG A 719 0.98 12.57 -14.90
N PHE A 720 1.43 11.39 -15.28
CA PHE A 720 2.85 11.05 -15.19
C PHE A 720 3.22 10.07 -16.29
N VAL A 721 4.48 10.12 -16.69
CA VAL A 721 5.13 9.09 -17.49
C VAL A 721 6.49 8.84 -16.87
N ARG A 722 6.82 7.58 -16.64
CA ARG A 722 8.12 7.16 -16.11
C ARG A 722 8.76 6.16 -17.06
N PHE A 723 10.02 6.37 -17.34
CA PHE A 723 10.89 5.43 -18.04
C PHE A 723 11.95 4.96 -17.05
N GLY A 724 12.15 3.65 -16.96
CA GLY A 724 13.15 3.05 -16.11
C GLY A 724 14.06 2.13 -16.92
N LEU A 725 15.34 2.17 -16.61
CA LEU A 725 16.37 1.28 -17.15
C LEU A 725 17.19 0.79 -15.96
N THR A 726 17.42 -0.52 -15.86
CA THR A 726 18.29 -1.08 -14.83
C THR A 726 19.14 -2.19 -15.40
N ARG A 727 20.36 -2.33 -14.88
CA ARG A 727 21.24 -3.48 -15.09
C ARG A 727 21.93 -3.76 -13.77
N ASN A 728 21.85 -5.00 -13.34
CA ASN A 728 22.63 -5.57 -12.25
C ASN A 728 23.36 -6.83 -12.76
N GLU A 729 24.00 -7.57 -11.89
CA GLU A 729 24.77 -8.77 -12.22
C GLU A 729 23.92 -9.85 -12.90
N ASP A 730 22.66 -10.00 -12.52
CA ASP A 730 21.79 -11.10 -12.99
C ASP A 730 20.87 -10.69 -14.15
N ARG A 731 20.52 -9.39 -14.24
CA ARG A 731 19.39 -8.96 -15.09
C ARG A 731 19.55 -7.55 -15.64
N GLN A 732 19.16 -7.39 -16.90
CA GLN A 732 18.92 -6.08 -17.51
C GLN A 732 17.45 -5.88 -17.80
N SER A 733 16.88 -4.74 -17.40
CA SER A 733 15.47 -4.45 -17.63
C SER A 733 15.24 -3.02 -18.13
N ALA A 734 14.17 -2.87 -18.89
CA ALA A 734 13.66 -1.60 -19.38
C ALA A 734 12.15 -1.54 -19.18
N GLY A 735 11.65 -0.45 -18.62
CA GLY A 735 10.24 -0.31 -18.32
C GLY A 735 9.70 1.07 -18.65
N VAL A 736 8.44 1.13 -19.02
CA VAL A 736 7.67 2.36 -19.15
C VAL A 736 6.37 2.24 -18.38
N SER A 737 6.05 3.25 -17.60
CA SER A 737 4.77 3.33 -16.90
C SER A 737 4.18 4.73 -17.02
N GLY A 738 2.86 4.83 -16.94
CA GLY A 738 2.22 6.12 -17.01
C GLY A 738 0.73 6.10 -16.72
N TYR A 739 0.27 7.26 -16.30
CA TYR A 739 -1.14 7.63 -16.23
C TYR A 739 -1.29 8.96 -16.96
N TRP A 740 -2.13 8.98 -17.98
CA TRP A 740 -2.27 10.14 -18.82
C TRP A 740 -3.72 10.48 -19.10
N THR A 741 -4.15 11.65 -18.65
CA THR A 741 -5.49 12.16 -18.97
C THR A 741 -5.54 12.58 -20.44
N LEU A 742 -6.32 11.86 -21.23
CA LEU A 742 -6.60 12.17 -22.63
C LEU A 742 -7.63 13.30 -22.76
N ARG A 743 -8.62 13.26 -21.85
CA ARG A 743 -9.61 14.30 -21.62
C ARG A 743 -9.78 14.47 -20.12
N GLU A 744 -10.47 15.48 -19.67
CA GLU A 744 -10.70 15.73 -18.24
C GLU A 744 -11.33 14.53 -17.51
N ASN A 745 -12.13 13.74 -18.21
CA ASN A 745 -12.85 12.58 -17.72
C ASN A 745 -12.36 11.22 -18.26
N LEU A 746 -11.32 11.20 -19.07
CA LEU A 746 -10.78 9.96 -19.66
C LEU A 746 -9.28 9.92 -19.52
N ALA A 747 -8.77 8.87 -18.88
CA ALA A 747 -7.35 8.64 -18.76
C ALA A 747 -6.94 7.28 -19.31
N PHE A 748 -5.72 7.21 -19.80
CA PHE A 748 -5.03 5.99 -20.16
C PHE A 748 -4.06 5.60 -19.06
N ILE A 749 -4.00 4.30 -18.73
CA ILE A 749 -3.06 3.69 -17.81
C ILE A 749 -2.22 2.71 -18.59
N GLY A 750 -0.91 2.76 -18.42
CA GLY A 750 -0.01 1.84 -19.10
C GLY A 750 1.21 1.50 -18.26
N TYR A 751 1.63 0.25 -18.35
CA TYR A 751 2.91 -0.24 -17.86
C TYR A 751 3.37 -1.37 -18.76
N ALA A 752 4.61 -1.31 -19.17
CA ALA A 752 5.26 -2.41 -19.87
C ALA A 752 6.70 -2.53 -19.36
N ASN A 753 7.12 -3.75 -19.08
CA ASN A 753 8.47 -4.06 -18.66
C ASN A 753 9.04 -5.18 -19.52
N TRP A 754 10.29 -5.00 -19.91
CA TRP A 754 11.08 -5.96 -20.67
C TRP A 754 12.34 -6.28 -19.89
N ALA A 755 12.77 -7.52 -19.91
CA ALA A 755 14.00 -7.93 -19.29
C ALA A 755 14.73 -8.98 -20.13
N ARG A 756 16.02 -9.11 -19.85
CA ARG A 756 16.87 -10.19 -20.32
C ARG A 756 17.89 -10.57 -19.23
N PRO A 757 18.33 -11.81 -19.18
CA PRO A 757 19.37 -12.22 -18.23
C PRO A 757 20.72 -11.60 -18.57
N VAL A 758 21.58 -11.49 -17.56
CA VAL A 758 22.99 -11.17 -17.66
C VAL A 758 23.73 -12.46 -17.26
N ILE A 759 24.59 -12.96 -18.12
CA ILE A 759 25.38 -14.18 -17.92
C ILE A 759 26.86 -13.80 -18.13
N ASP A 760 27.71 -14.14 -17.18
CA ASP A 760 29.13 -13.81 -17.23
C ASP A 760 29.39 -12.32 -17.56
N ASP A 761 28.72 -11.43 -16.84
CA ASP A 761 28.76 -9.98 -17.02
C ASP A 761 28.29 -9.46 -18.39
N ASN A 762 27.69 -10.31 -19.22
CA ASN A 762 27.17 -9.91 -20.52
C ASN A 762 25.66 -10.11 -20.63
N PRO A 763 24.92 -9.10 -21.11
CA PRO A 763 23.52 -9.28 -21.42
C PRO A 763 23.34 -10.35 -22.50
N SER A 764 22.55 -11.38 -22.21
CA SER A 764 22.33 -12.52 -23.10
C SER A 764 20.92 -12.54 -23.64
N GLY A 765 20.76 -12.93 -24.90
CA GLY A 765 19.46 -13.05 -25.56
C GLY A 765 18.76 -11.73 -25.85
N ASP A 766 17.55 -11.84 -26.36
CA ASP A 766 16.69 -10.70 -26.70
C ASP A 766 15.88 -10.26 -25.47
N PHE A 767 15.49 -8.99 -25.43
CA PHE A 767 14.55 -8.50 -24.44
C PHE A 767 13.19 -9.18 -24.60
N GLN A 768 12.75 -9.85 -23.55
CA GLN A 768 11.42 -10.42 -23.45
C GLN A 768 10.56 -9.54 -22.55
N TYR A 769 9.28 -9.39 -22.88
CA TYR A 769 8.39 -8.69 -21.97
C TYR A 769 8.10 -9.57 -20.75
N THR A 770 8.07 -8.94 -19.57
CA THR A 770 7.77 -9.62 -18.29
C THR A 770 6.42 -9.24 -17.76
N ASP A 771 6.05 -7.97 -17.92
CA ASP A 771 4.78 -7.44 -17.45
C ASP A 771 4.22 -6.45 -18.46
N LEU A 772 2.93 -6.56 -18.70
CA LEU A 772 2.15 -5.62 -19.50
C LEU A 772 0.85 -5.31 -18.79
N VAL A 773 0.59 -4.02 -18.54
CA VAL A 773 -0.68 -3.51 -18.04
C VAL A 773 -1.11 -2.36 -18.94
N TYR A 774 -2.35 -2.37 -19.38
CA TYR A 774 -2.92 -1.29 -20.18
C TYR A 774 -4.39 -1.11 -19.83
N GLY A 775 -4.86 0.13 -19.77
CA GLY A 775 -6.22 0.35 -19.33
C GLY A 775 -6.74 1.75 -19.64
N LEU A 776 -8.04 1.87 -19.49
CA LEU A 776 -8.78 3.11 -19.58
C LEU A 776 -9.53 3.34 -18.27
N ASP A 777 -9.44 4.55 -17.78
CA ASP A 777 -10.20 5.05 -16.62
C ASP A 777 -11.11 6.17 -17.12
N TYR A 778 -12.41 5.91 -17.14
CA TYR A 778 -13.42 6.91 -17.53
C TYR A 778 -14.22 7.30 -16.30
N ASP A 779 -14.23 8.59 -16.01
CA ASP A 779 -14.89 9.18 -14.84
C ASP A 779 -16.04 10.10 -15.29
N SER A 780 -17.27 9.64 -15.10
CA SER A 780 -18.49 10.45 -15.29
C SER A 780 -18.83 11.22 -14.00
N CYS A 781 -19.78 12.14 -14.08
CA CYS A 781 -20.28 12.85 -12.90
C CYS A 781 -20.91 11.93 -11.87
N CYS A 782 -21.54 10.84 -12.30
CA CYS A 782 -22.34 9.97 -11.44
C CYS A 782 -21.88 8.50 -11.44
N TRP A 783 -20.84 8.13 -12.19
CA TRP A 783 -20.26 6.79 -12.22
C TRP A 783 -18.79 6.83 -12.70
N ASN A 784 -18.07 5.77 -12.40
CA ASN A 784 -16.71 5.54 -12.90
C ASN A 784 -16.61 4.13 -13.47
N ILE A 785 -15.89 3.98 -14.56
CA ILE A 785 -15.54 2.69 -15.16
C ILE A 785 -14.04 2.63 -15.39
N ARG A 786 -13.45 1.53 -14.98
CA ARG A 786 -12.07 1.21 -15.22
C ARG A 786 -11.96 -0.15 -15.90
N LEU A 787 -11.30 -0.17 -17.04
CA LEU A 787 -11.02 -1.38 -17.80
C LEU A 787 -9.52 -1.56 -17.90
N VAL A 788 -8.98 -2.67 -17.41
CA VAL A 788 -7.55 -2.94 -17.35
C VAL A 788 -7.26 -4.33 -17.88
N GLY A 789 -6.50 -4.38 -18.99
CA GLY A 789 -5.88 -5.60 -19.47
C GLY A 789 -4.50 -5.77 -18.83
N TYR A 790 -4.15 -7.00 -18.49
CA TYR A 790 -2.85 -7.33 -17.92
C TYR A 790 -2.34 -8.65 -18.47
N ASN A 791 -1.02 -8.78 -18.54
CA ASN A 791 -0.32 -10.00 -18.91
C ASN A 791 1.04 -9.98 -18.18
N SER A 792 1.27 -10.92 -17.27
CA SER A 792 2.54 -11.10 -16.58
C SER A 792 3.10 -12.47 -16.95
N VAL A 793 4.36 -12.49 -17.37
CA VAL A 793 5.07 -13.75 -17.60
C VAL A 793 5.63 -14.20 -16.26
N ILE A 794 5.21 -15.35 -15.80
CA ILE A 794 5.76 -15.99 -14.61
C ILE A 794 7.15 -16.52 -15.00
N ASP A 795 8.15 -16.29 -14.15
CA ASP A 795 9.52 -16.73 -14.40
C ASP A 795 9.54 -18.26 -14.50
N GLU A 796 9.95 -18.80 -15.65
CA GLU A 796 10.01 -20.24 -15.89
C GLU A 796 10.99 -20.97 -14.97
N ASP A 797 11.96 -20.25 -14.40
CA ASP A 797 12.89 -20.80 -13.41
C ASP A 797 12.19 -21.16 -12.08
N ALA A 798 11.02 -20.59 -11.79
CA ALA A 798 10.16 -21.04 -10.70
C ALA A 798 9.44 -22.38 -11.02
N GLU A 799 9.44 -22.82 -12.26
CA GLU A 799 8.82 -24.09 -12.68
C GLU A 799 9.69 -25.29 -12.36
N ALA A 800 11.00 -25.14 -12.17
CA ALA A 800 11.91 -26.27 -11.94
C ALA A 800 11.63 -27.02 -10.62
N ASP A 801 10.93 -26.37 -9.68
CA ASP A 801 10.53 -26.99 -8.40
C ASP A 801 9.03 -27.30 -8.32
N ASN A 802 8.35 -27.24 -9.45
CA ASN A 802 6.93 -27.49 -9.49
C ASN A 802 6.64 -28.98 -9.33
N THR A 803 6.27 -29.39 -8.12
CA THR A 803 5.83 -30.77 -7.82
C THR A 803 4.57 -31.16 -8.58
N GLY A 804 4.00 -30.27 -9.42
CA GLY A 804 2.78 -30.51 -10.19
C GLY A 804 1.51 -30.61 -9.34
N LEU A 805 1.61 -30.36 -8.02
CA LEU A 805 0.49 -30.45 -7.09
C LEU A 805 -0.53 -29.33 -7.24
N PHE A 806 -0.12 -28.17 -7.73
CA PHE A 806 -1.02 -27.02 -7.87
C PHE A 806 -0.93 -26.45 -9.30
N PRO A 807 -2.05 -26.16 -9.96
CA PRO A 807 -2.04 -25.54 -11.28
C PRO A 807 -1.47 -24.12 -11.19
N THR A 808 -0.60 -23.77 -12.12
CA THR A 808 -0.16 -22.38 -12.31
C THR A 808 -1.30 -21.57 -12.93
N ARG A 809 -1.59 -20.41 -12.36
CA ARG A 809 -2.58 -19.49 -12.94
C ARG A 809 -1.94 -18.74 -14.10
N ASP A 810 -2.61 -18.73 -15.26
CA ASP A 810 -2.30 -17.80 -16.33
C ASP A 810 -2.60 -16.37 -15.84
N ASP A 811 -1.56 -15.56 -15.61
CA ASP A 811 -1.70 -14.20 -15.09
C ASP A 811 -1.95 -13.18 -16.20
N ARG A 812 -2.86 -13.54 -17.12
CA ARG A 812 -3.36 -12.65 -18.19
C ARG A 812 -4.87 -12.54 -18.14
N GLY A 813 -5.38 -11.36 -18.44
CA GLY A 813 -6.81 -11.15 -18.47
C GLY A 813 -7.20 -9.69 -18.56
N ILE A 814 -8.49 -9.45 -18.48
CA ILE A 814 -9.09 -8.13 -18.44
C ILE A 814 -9.89 -8.02 -17.14
N ARG A 815 -9.60 -7.00 -16.34
CA ARG A 815 -10.38 -6.64 -15.17
C ARG A 815 -11.24 -5.42 -15.45
N PHE A 816 -12.44 -5.48 -14.94
CA PHE A 816 -13.43 -4.43 -15.04
C PHE A 816 -13.87 -4.02 -13.65
N GLU A 817 -13.82 -2.73 -13.38
CA GLU A 817 -14.34 -2.11 -12.17
C GLU A 817 -15.37 -1.06 -12.56
N PHE A 818 -16.55 -1.13 -11.95
CA PHE A 818 -17.63 -0.17 -12.13
C PHE A 818 -18.07 0.36 -10.77
N THR A 819 -18.11 1.67 -10.61
CA THR A 819 -18.49 2.34 -9.37
C THR A 819 -19.61 3.32 -9.63
N LEU A 820 -20.72 3.22 -8.90
CA LEU A 820 -21.76 4.21 -8.84
C LEU A 820 -21.44 5.21 -7.73
N LYS A 821 -21.20 6.46 -8.10
CA LYS A 821 -20.91 7.51 -7.13
C LYS A 821 -22.12 7.74 -6.22
N GLY A 822 -21.90 7.71 -4.90
CA GLY A 822 -22.95 7.92 -3.89
C GLY A 822 -23.78 6.71 -3.49
N LEU A 823 -23.64 5.56 -4.16
CA LEU A 823 -24.25 4.30 -3.73
C LEU A 823 -23.26 3.35 -3.06
N GLY A 824 -22.05 3.82 -2.77
CA GLY A 824 -20.93 3.05 -2.28
C GLY A 824 -20.09 2.55 -3.44
N GLY A 825 -18.77 2.67 -3.31
CA GLY A 825 -17.80 2.11 -4.24
C GLY A 825 -16.80 1.30 -3.44
N SER A 826 -16.45 0.11 -3.90
CA SER A 826 -15.28 -0.58 -3.37
C SER A 826 -14.04 0.12 -3.93
N ALA A 827 -13.06 0.41 -3.07
CA ALA A 827 -11.69 0.40 -3.50
C ALA A 827 -11.42 -1.05 -3.95
N GLY A 828 -11.54 -1.31 -5.25
CA GLY A 828 -11.52 -2.66 -5.77
C GLY A 828 -10.11 -3.16 -5.97
N ASN A 829 -9.96 -4.46 -6.11
CA ASN A 829 -8.74 -5.17 -6.45
C ASN A 829 -8.01 -4.61 -7.69
N VAL A 830 -8.69 -3.84 -8.55
CA VAL A 830 -8.08 -3.18 -9.71
C VAL A 830 -7.16 -2.04 -9.29
N GLU A 831 -7.57 -1.21 -8.32
CA GLU A 831 -6.72 -0.14 -7.82
C GLU A 831 -5.49 -0.69 -7.09
N ASP A 832 -5.67 -1.71 -6.25
CA ASP A 832 -4.56 -2.37 -5.55
C ASP A 832 -3.60 -3.03 -6.55
N MET A 833 -4.11 -3.66 -7.59
CA MET A 833 -3.30 -4.19 -8.68
C MET A 833 -2.52 -3.07 -9.39
N LEU A 834 -3.13 -1.94 -9.69
CA LEU A 834 -2.45 -0.81 -10.33
C LEU A 834 -1.39 -0.19 -9.43
N ILE A 835 -1.67 -0.07 -8.13
CA ILE A 835 -0.69 0.43 -7.15
C ILE A 835 0.51 -0.52 -7.05
N SER A 836 0.28 -1.84 -7.08
CA SER A 836 1.34 -2.84 -6.96
C SER A 836 2.15 -3.03 -8.26
N LYS A 837 1.47 -3.03 -9.42
CA LYS A 837 2.10 -3.34 -10.71
C LYS A 837 2.60 -2.13 -11.50
N VAL A 838 1.99 -0.95 -11.35
CA VAL A 838 2.34 0.23 -12.16
C VAL A 838 3.24 1.19 -11.37
N PRO A 839 4.56 1.21 -11.60
CA PRO A 839 5.48 2.07 -10.87
C PRO A 839 5.11 3.56 -11.03
N GLY A 840 4.96 4.26 -9.89
CA GLY A 840 4.58 5.68 -9.87
C GLY A 840 3.07 5.93 -9.80
N TYR A 841 2.24 4.93 -9.98
CA TYR A 841 0.79 5.06 -9.81
C TYR A 841 0.43 5.21 -8.31
N ARG A 842 -0.33 6.25 -8.00
CA ARG A 842 -0.86 6.52 -6.65
C ARG A 842 -2.32 6.84 -6.77
N GLY A 843 -3.21 5.88 -6.54
CA GLY A 843 -4.64 5.97 -6.83
C GLY A 843 -5.35 7.21 -6.26
N ARG A 844 -5.00 7.63 -5.05
CA ARG A 844 -5.62 8.81 -4.42
C ARG A 844 -5.27 10.15 -5.07
N LEU A 845 -4.19 10.24 -5.84
CA LEU A 845 -3.77 11.49 -6.52
C LEU A 845 -4.56 11.75 -7.80
N PHE A 846 -5.26 10.76 -8.32
CA PHE A 846 -5.88 10.79 -9.63
C PHE A 846 -7.41 10.79 -9.61
N ARG A 847 -8.05 10.77 -8.43
CA ARG A 847 -9.51 10.84 -8.29
C ARG A 847 -9.96 12.18 -7.73
N TYR A 848 -11.04 12.76 -8.30
CA TYR A 848 -11.83 13.74 -7.60
C TYR A 848 -12.62 13.04 -6.48
N ARG A 849 -12.64 13.61 -5.30
CA ARG A 849 -13.41 13.10 -4.17
C ARG A 849 -14.90 13.30 -4.37
#